data_6f4ab9e0a3866ab9be53fb03be30f707
#
_entry.id   6f4ab9e0a3866ab9be53fb03be30f707
#
_cell.length_a   1.000
_cell.length_b   1.000
_cell.length_c   1.000
_cell.angle_alpha   90.00
_cell.angle_beta   90.00
_cell.angle_gamma   90.00
#
_symmetry.space_group_name_H-M   'P 1'
#
loop_
_entity.id
_entity.type
_entity.pdbx_description
1 polymer ?
#
loop_
_entity_poly.entity_id
_entity_poly.type
_entity_poly.pdbx_seq_one_letter_code
_entity_poly.pdbx_strand_id
1 'polypeptide(L)'
;TSKNSLNLIEAGNLEDDLERLSECDWIIEVVVERLDVKKQVLEKIDQYRKHGSIVSSNTSGISIEAMAEGRSADFKKHFLGTHFFNPPRYLKLLEVIPTKDTDPEIVQFIKQFGEETLGKGVVVAKDTPNFIANRIGTYGLLVAVHEMKKAGLSVGEVDSITGPLIGRPKSATFRTLDVVGLDTFVHVANNVYEKVEGKEKDAFEVPDFMNEMLKKGKLGAKTGQGFFVKKGKEILELNLETLEYEPRKSLKTPTVEKAKQLKGTAEKMKALIYADDQAGTFLWNVLASTLIYSAKLLGEIADTIVAIDNAMKWGFGWEYGPFETWDAIGTETSVQKMVSEGMDVPSWVKDMIASGNKTFYKEEQGERYFYHNGRYEKVSVHPKVIDLKSLKKQGKVIKSNNGASLIDLGDEVALLEFHSPNNAIGPDIVEMIYYSIDEVEKNYKGLVIGNQGKNFCVGANLAMMLMEAQDDNLFELDFIIRQFQQATLKIKYSSKPVVAAPFGMTLGGGAEVCLPAARIQAAAETYMGLVEVGVGLIPGGGGTKELYWKHLSNLPSGVDFDLQKIANKVFETIAMAKVSSSGEEARENNFLSNADGISVNRDHQLYDAKQVVLSLYEQGYRPPTRKKVPVVGETGYAMLLLAAQSMFESGYISQYDRHIAKKLAYVIAGGKLPYGTEVDEQYLLDLEREAFLSLIAEPKSQQRMQHMLVKGKPLRN
;
A
#
# COMPACT_ATOMS: atom_id res chain seq x y z
N THR A 1 5.50 10.58 9.67
CA THR A 1 6.82 10.08 9.90
C THR A 1 7.93 11.09 9.70
N SER A 2 7.57 12.33 9.42
CA SER A 2 8.47 13.47 9.61
C SER A 2 8.70 13.71 11.11
N LYS A 3 9.94 14.00 11.51
CA LYS A 3 10.25 14.41 12.89
C LYS A 3 9.51 15.69 13.28
N ASN A 4 9.22 16.55 12.30
CA ASN A 4 8.47 17.78 12.50
C ASN A 4 7.04 17.55 12.98
N SER A 5 6.45 16.38 12.68
CA SER A 5 5.12 15.99 13.17
C SER A 5 5.04 15.87 14.69
N LEU A 6 6.18 15.68 15.37
CA LEU A 6 6.22 15.64 16.84
C LEU A 6 5.79 16.98 17.46
N ASN A 7 6.00 18.08 16.76
CA ASN A 7 5.60 19.42 17.22
C ASN A 7 4.07 19.63 17.24
N LEU A 8 3.31 18.70 16.63
CA LEU A 8 1.85 18.71 16.64
C LEU A 8 1.25 17.89 17.79
N ILE A 9 2.09 17.24 18.58
CA ILE A 9 1.67 16.33 19.65
C ILE A 9 2.06 16.94 21.00
N GLU A 10 1.10 17.07 21.86
CA GLU A 10 1.30 17.46 23.24
C GLU A 10 0.89 16.31 24.17
N ALA A 11 1.81 15.87 25.01
CA ALA A 11 1.57 14.79 25.94
C ALA A 11 0.90 15.31 27.22
N GLY A 12 -0.06 14.55 27.75
CA GLY A 12 -0.74 14.82 29.01
C GLY A 12 -1.12 13.54 29.72
N ASN A 13 -1.77 13.65 30.87
CA ASN A 13 -2.26 12.51 31.64
C ASN A 13 -3.69 12.73 32.14
N LEU A 14 -4.36 11.65 32.56
CA LEU A 14 -5.76 11.69 33.03
C LEU A 14 -5.92 12.15 34.50
N GLU A 15 -4.87 12.58 35.17
CA GLU A 15 -4.93 13.09 36.54
C GLU A 15 -4.81 14.64 36.56
N ASP A 16 -3.83 15.17 35.81
CA ASP A 16 -3.50 16.60 35.84
C ASP A 16 -4.10 17.40 34.67
N ASP A 17 -4.41 16.75 33.54
CA ASP A 17 -4.72 17.44 32.28
C ASP A 17 -6.17 17.26 31.78
N LEU A 18 -7.08 16.74 32.64
CA LEU A 18 -8.48 16.49 32.23
C LEU A 18 -9.23 17.74 31.77
N GLU A 19 -8.93 18.90 32.33
CA GLU A 19 -9.57 20.19 31.96
C GLU A 19 -9.33 20.54 30.49
N ARG A 20 -8.23 20.05 29.90
CA ARG A 20 -7.88 20.30 28.48
C ARG A 20 -8.82 19.59 27.52
N LEU A 21 -9.61 18.62 27.98
CA LEU A 21 -10.64 17.96 27.15
C LEU A 21 -11.73 18.95 26.70
N SER A 22 -11.90 20.07 27.42
CA SER A 22 -12.82 21.14 27.02
C SER A 22 -12.41 21.88 25.75
N GLU A 23 -11.15 21.75 25.33
CA GLU A 23 -10.61 22.32 24.09
C GLU A 23 -10.68 21.34 22.89
N CYS A 24 -10.98 20.06 23.16
CA CYS A 24 -10.97 19.01 22.12
C CYS A 24 -12.29 18.96 21.36
N ASP A 25 -12.20 18.82 20.03
CA ASP A 25 -13.35 18.61 19.14
C ASP A 25 -13.73 17.14 19.04
N TRP A 26 -12.74 16.24 19.11
CA TRP A 26 -12.90 14.80 19.10
C TRP A 26 -11.98 14.12 20.11
N ILE A 27 -12.54 13.29 20.99
CA ILE A 27 -11.85 12.55 22.03
C ILE A 27 -11.97 11.06 21.71
N ILE A 28 -10.84 10.36 21.61
CA ILE A 28 -10.79 8.92 21.32
C ILE A 28 -10.32 8.16 22.56
N GLU A 29 -11.16 7.34 23.13
CA GLU A 29 -10.83 6.46 24.24
C GLU A 29 -10.11 5.20 23.72
N VAL A 30 -8.94 4.90 24.31
CA VAL A 30 -8.07 3.77 23.92
C VAL A 30 -7.48 3.06 25.16
N VAL A 31 -8.18 3.06 26.29
CA VAL A 31 -7.70 2.40 27.50
C VAL A 31 -7.88 0.87 27.43
N VAL A 32 -7.42 0.16 28.44
CA VAL A 32 -7.49 -1.32 28.50
C VAL A 32 -8.89 -1.84 28.19
N GLU A 33 -8.96 -3.01 27.56
CA GLU A 33 -10.21 -3.62 27.05
C GLU A 33 -11.04 -4.24 28.21
N ARG A 34 -11.51 -3.38 29.11
CA ARG A 34 -12.35 -3.70 30.26
C ARG A 34 -13.47 -2.69 30.39
N LEU A 35 -14.72 -3.15 30.38
CA LEU A 35 -15.91 -2.30 30.40
C LEU A 35 -15.97 -1.37 31.64
N ASP A 36 -15.63 -1.89 32.83
CA ASP A 36 -15.61 -1.13 34.09
C ASP A 36 -14.62 0.04 34.03
N VAL A 37 -13.40 -0.19 33.51
CA VAL A 37 -12.38 0.85 33.35
C VAL A 37 -12.80 1.88 32.32
N LYS A 38 -13.33 1.42 31.17
CA LYS A 38 -13.82 2.33 30.12
C LYS A 38 -14.97 3.21 30.61
N LYS A 39 -15.95 2.66 31.36
CA LYS A 39 -17.03 3.44 31.95
C LYS A 39 -16.52 4.55 32.91
N GLN A 40 -15.52 4.25 33.75
CA GLN A 40 -14.90 5.25 34.63
C GLN A 40 -14.21 6.37 33.85
N VAL A 41 -13.47 6.03 32.80
CA VAL A 41 -12.79 7.03 31.96
C VAL A 41 -13.81 7.88 31.18
N LEU A 42 -14.83 7.25 30.61
CA LEU A 42 -15.90 7.96 29.87
C LEU A 42 -16.74 8.86 30.80
N GLU A 43 -16.88 8.52 32.07
CA GLU A 43 -17.51 9.38 33.08
C GLU A 43 -16.72 10.67 33.28
N LYS A 44 -15.40 10.56 33.44
CA LYS A 44 -14.50 11.74 33.51
C LYS A 44 -14.57 12.57 32.24
N ILE A 45 -14.52 11.91 31.05
CA ILE A 45 -14.63 12.59 29.76
C ILE A 45 -15.93 13.39 29.68
N ASP A 46 -17.09 12.81 30.06
CA ASP A 46 -18.39 13.48 30.01
C ASP A 46 -18.45 14.72 30.92
N GLN A 47 -17.71 14.72 32.04
CA GLN A 47 -17.62 15.85 32.99
C GLN A 47 -16.77 17.02 32.46
N TYR A 48 -15.67 16.74 31.73
CA TYR A 48 -14.67 17.73 31.37
C TYR A 48 -14.72 18.16 29.89
N ARG A 49 -15.35 17.37 29.00
CA ARG A 49 -15.45 17.70 27.59
C ARG A 49 -16.35 18.93 27.36
N LYS A 50 -16.13 19.66 26.27
CA LYS A 50 -17.10 20.68 25.86
C LYS A 50 -18.38 20.03 25.30
N HIS A 51 -19.51 20.71 25.52
CA HIS A 51 -20.79 20.31 24.92
C HIS A 51 -20.69 20.21 23.40
N GLY A 52 -21.21 19.12 22.81
CA GLY A 52 -21.18 18.89 21.36
C GLY A 52 -19.86 18.33 20.83
N SER A 53 -18.82 18.13 21.64
CA SER A 53 -17.61 17.43 21.18
C SER A 53 -17.88 15.94 20.94
N ILE A 54 -17.25 15.39 19.91
CA ILE A 54 -17.39 13.97 19.58
C ILE A 54 -16.54 13.14 20.54
N VAL A 55 -17.11 12.04 21.03
CA VAL A 55 -16.38 11.05 21.81
C VAL A 55 -16.50 9.69 21.11
N SER A 56 -15.40 8.97 21.01
CA SER A 56 -15.43 7.63 20.44
C SER A 56 -14.55 6.66 21.23
N SER A 57 -14.88 5.37 21.18
CA SER A 57 -14.04 4.31 21.73
C SER A 57 -13.42 3.49 20.60
N ASN A 58 -12.14 3.17 20.74
CA ASN A 58 -11.42 2.25 19.83
C ASN A 58 -11.49 0.79 20.33
N THR A 59 -12.52 0.44 21.08
CA THR A 59 -12.73 -0.95 21.54
C THR A 59 -12.78 -1.91 20.37
N SER A 60 -12.30 -3.14 20.55
CA SER A 60 -12.31 -4.18 19.53
C SER A 60 -13.55 -5.09 19.59
N GLY A 61 -14.43 -4.94 20.60
CA GLY A 61 -15.61 -5.79 20.70
C GLY A 61 -16.45 -5.66 21.97
N ILE A 62 -16.19 -4.64 22.78
CA ILE A 62 -17.09 -4.28 23.89
C ILE A 62 -18.24 -3.45 23.32
N SER A 63 -19.47 -3.72 23.73
CA SER A 63 -20.65 -2.99 23.26
C SER A 63 -20.53 -1.48 23.50
N ILE A 64 -20.69 -0.72 22.45
CA ILE A 64 -20.65 0.76 22.47
C ILE A 64 -21.84 1.29 23.29
N GLU A 65 -23.02 0.67 23.13
CA GLU A 65 -24.20 1.04 23.90
C GLU A 65 -24.01 0.82 25.40
N ALA A 66 -23.39 -0.32 25.79
CA ALA A 66 -23.07 -0.60 27.19
C ALA A 66 -22.09 0.42 27.81
N MET A 67 -21.14 0.93 27.01
CA MET A 67 -20.22 2.00 27.46
C MET A 67 -20.92 3.35 27.64
N ALA A 68 -21.94 3.66 26.84
CA ALA A 68 -22.70 4.90 26.91
C ALA A 68 -23.73 4.92 28.07
N GLU A 69 -23.95 3.79 28.74
CA GLU A 69 -24.92 3.69 29.82
C GLU A 69 -24.57 4.62 30.98
N GLY A 70 -25.57 5.37 31.47
CA GLY A 70 -25.39 6.34 32.56
C GLY A 70 -24.75 7.68 32.14
N ARG A 71 -24.44 7.89 30.88
CA ARG A 71 -23.89 9.16 30.35
C ARG A 71 -24.97 10.18 30.04
N SER A 72 -24.58 11.45 29.93
CA SER A 72 -25.49 12.54 29.59
C SER A 72 -26.16 12.33 28.21
N ALA A 73 -27.31 12.98 27.99
CA ALA A 73 -28.00 12.90 26.71
C ALA A 73 -27.16 13.49 25.57
N ASP A 74 -26.43 14.57 25.85
CA ASP A 74 -25.50 15.15 24.88
C ASP A 74 -24.35 14.19 24.54
N PHE A 75 -23.76 13.54 25.56
CA PHE A 75 -22.73 12.54 25.34
C PHE A 75 -23.21 11.43 24.40
N LYS A 76 -24.39 10.84 24.67
CA LYS A 76 -24.93 9.73 23.87
C LYS A 76 -25.16 10.10 22.42
N LYS A 77 -25.58 11.33 22.13
CA LYS A 77 -25.75 11.83 20.76
C LYS A 77 -24.42 11.95 20.01
N HIS A 78 -23.32 12.23 20.72
CA HIS A 78 -22.02 12.47 20.14
C HIS A 78 -21.04 11.28 20.36
N PHE A 79 -21.55 10.13 20.82
CA PHE A 79 -20.74 8.95 21.12
C PHE A 79 -20.96 7.81 20.12
N LEU A 80 -19.84 7.18 19.69
CA LEU A 80 -19.82 6.04 18.79
C LEU A 80 -18.54 5.22 18.95
N GLY A 81 -18.48 4.04 18.35
CA GLY A 81 -17.24 3.29 18.16
C GLY A 81 -16.48 3.76 16.92
N THR A 82 -15.18 3.87 17.02
CA THR A 82 -14.26 4.09 15.89
C THR A 82 -13.12 3.09 16.00
N HIS A 83 -13.33 1.91 15.43
CA HIS A 83 -12.39 0.80 15.53
C HIS A 83 -11.37 0.84 14.40
N PHE A 84 -10.14 1.23 14.73
CA PHE A 84 -8.99 1.22 13.83
C PHE A 84 -8.29 -0.14 13.89
N PHE A 85 -7.76 -0.59 12.75
CA PHE A 85 -6.98 -1.82 12.68
C PHE A 85 -5.49 -1.52 12.80
N ASN A 86 -4.80 -2.32 13.62
CA ASN A 86 -3.37 -2.16 13.91
C ASN A 86 -2.49 -2.88 12.86
N PRO A 87 -1.49 -2.22 12.28
CA PRO A 87 -1.09 -0.82 12.52
C PRO A 87 -1.95 0.17 11.72
N PRO A 88 -2.52 1.21 12.38
CA PRO A 88 -3.51 2.09 11.76
C PRO A 88 -2.97 2.91 10.58
N ARG A 89 -1.67 3.12 10.50
CA ARG A 89 -1.03 3.75 9.35
C ARG A 89 -1.23 2.96 8.05
N TYR A 90 -1.14 1.62 8.12
CA TYR A 90 -1.10 0.76 6.93
C TYR A 90 -2.43 0.06 6.64
N LEU A 91 -3.17 -0.33 7.68
CA LEU A 91 -4.47 -0.96 7.48
C LEU A 91 -5.53 0.10 7.24
N LYS A 92 -6.24 -0.07 6.12
CA LYS A 92 -7.16 0.94 5.60
C LYS A 92 -8.47 0.99 6.37
N LEU A 93 -8.92 -0.12 6.99
CA LEU A 93 -10.23 -0.22 7.62
C LEU A 93 -10.38 0.72 8.82
N LEU A 94 -11.49 1.43 8.83
CA LEU A 94 -12.10 2.07 9.99
C LEU A 94 -13.55 1.61 10.10
N GLU A 95 -13.86 0.79 11.12
CA GLU A 95 -15.23 0.48 11.45
C GLU A 95 -15.83 1.60 12.29
N VAL A 96 -16.97 2.11 11.88
CA VAL A 96 -17.76 3.11 12.62
C VAL A 96 -18.98 2.43 13.18
N ILE A 97 -19.14 2.45 14.49
CA ILE A 97 -20.18 1.70 15.21
C ILE A 97 -21.07 2.71 15.97
N PRO A 98 -22.17 3.18 15.37
CA PRO A 98 -23.13 4.02 16.06
C PRO A 98 -23.96 3.21 17.07
N THR A 99 -24.44 3.89 18.12
CA THR A 99 -25.53 3.40 18.97
C THR A 99 -26.89 3.89 18.43
N LYS A 100 -27.98 3.44 19.04
CA LYS A 100 -29.31 3.96 18.72
C LYS A 100 -29.49 5.46 19.02
N ASP A 101 -28.69 5.99 19.94
CA ASP A 101 -28.76 7.39 20.39
C ASP A 101 -27.77 8.29 19.63
N THR A 102 -26.85 7.72 18.88
CA THR A 102 -25.85 8.48 18.09
C THR A 102 -26.53 9.30 16.99
N ASP A 103 -26.25 10.58 16.92
CA ASP A 103 -26.77 11.46 15.88
C ASP A 103 -26.25 11.03 14.49
N PRO A 104 -27.13 10.82 13.50
CA PRO A 104 -26.74 10.47 12.14
C PRO A 104 -25.75 11.45 11.49
N GLU A 105 -25.82 12.75 11.84
CA GLU A 105 -24.90 13.77 11.32
C GLU A 105 -23.48 13.53 11.82
N ILE A 106 -23.30 13.07 13.06
CA ILE A 106 -22.01 12.70 13.63
C ILE A 106 -21.44 11.47 12.90
N VAL A 107 -22.28 10.47 12.61
CA VAL A 107 -21.86 9.30 11.85
C VAL A 107 -21.37 9.71 10.45
N GLN A 108 -22.13 10.57 9.78
CA GLN A 108 -21.76 11.05 8.44
C GLN A 108 -20.48 11.90 8.48
N PHE A 109 -20.33 12.75 9.49
CA PHE A 109 -19.10 13.53 9.69
C PHE A 109 -17.88 12.64 9.89
N ILE A 110 -17.93 11.67 10.80
CA ILE A 110 -16.82 10.73 11.07
C ILE A 110 -16.50 9.90 9.83
N LYS A 111 -17.51 9.49 9.07
CA LYS A 111 -17.31 8.77 7.81
C LYS A 111 -16.55 9.64 6.81
N GLN A 112 -16.99 10.86 6.57
CA GLN A 112 -16.34 11.79 5.65
C GLN A 112 -14.92 12.14 6.11
N PHE A 113 -14.75 12.47 7.40
CA PHE A 113 -13.44 12.80 7.98
C PHE A 113 -12.47 11.60 7.90
N GLY A 114 -12.97 10.40 8.18
CA GLY A 114 -12.21 9.15 8.05
C GLY A 114 -11.72 8.92 6.61
N GLU A 115 -12.59 9.12 5.62
CA GLU A 115 -12.25 8.92 4.20
C GLU A 115 -11.35 10.04 3.66
N GLU A 116 -11.68 11.32 3.89
CA GLU A 116 -11.01 12.45 3.26
C GLU A 116 -9.75 12.91 4.02
N THR A 117 -9.79 12.91 5.36
CA THR A 117 -8.70 13.44 6.20
C THR A 117 -7.76 12.36 6.70
N LEU A 118 -8.32 11.21 7.16
CA LEU A 118 -7.50 10.12 7.69
C LEU A 118 -7.09 9.09 6.65
N GLY A 119 -7.63 9.17 5.43
CA GLY A 119 -7.31 8.25 4.34
C GLY A 119 -7.79 6.82 4.56
N LYS A 120 -8.87 6.65 5.34
CA LYS A 120 -9.44 5.35 5.67
C LYS A 120 -10.48 4.88 4.65
N GLY A 121 -10.69 3.57 4.62
CA GLY A 121 -11.90 2.98 4.08
C GLY A 121 -12.88 2.80 5.23
N VAL A 122 -13.97 3.55 5.23
CA VAL A 122 -14.93 3.54 6.32
C VAL A 122 -16.05 2.55 6.05
N VAL A 123 -16.33 1.70 7.04
CA VAL A 123 -17.45 0.77 7.03
C VAL A 123 -18.30 1.03 8.26
N VAL A 124 -19.62 1.17 8.08
CA VAL A 124 -20.54 1.24 9.21
C VAL A 124 -20.88 -0.17 9.66
N ALA A 125 -20.61 -0.47 10.91
CA ALA A 125 -20.88 -1.75 11.54
C ALA A 125 -21.96 -1.60 12.62
N LYS A 126 -22.67 -2.69 12.91
CA LYS A 126 -23.61 -2.73 14.04
C LYS A 126 -22.87 -3.05 15.35
N ASP A 127 -23.43 -2.60 16.48
CA ASP A 127 -22.87 -2.85 17.82
C ASP A 127 -23.09 -4.31 18.23
N THR A 128 -22.29 -5.20 17.67
CA THR A 128 -22.30 -6.64 17.88
C THR A 128 -20.91 -7.12 18.32
N PRO A 129 -20.81 -8.30 18.97
CA PRO A 129 -19.51 -8.80 19.43
C PRO A 129 -18.46 -8.84 18.31
N ASN A 130 -17.36 -8.10 18.49
CA ASN A 130 -16.22 -7.99 17.58
C ASN A 130 -16.55 -7.44 16.17
N PHE A 131 -17.70 -6.77 16.02
CA PHE A 131 -18.14 -6.05 14.82
C PHE A 131 -18.11 -6.90 13.54
N ILE A 132 -17.45 -6.46 12.46
CA ILE A 132 -17.42 -7.18 11.18
C ILE A 132 -16.11 -7.96 11.01
N ALA A 133 -14.99 -7.26 10.88
CA ALA A 133 -13.76 -7.89 10.42
C ALA A 133 -13.17 -8.85 11.46
N ASN A 134 -13.13 -8.47 12.73
CA ASN A 134 -12.67 -9.36 13.79
C ASN A 134 -13.59 -10.57 13.97
N ARG A 135 -14.90 -10.41 13.80
CA ARG A 135 -15.86 -11.51 13.90
C ARG A 135 -15.61 -12.58 12.82
N ILE A 136 -15.55 -12.18 11.56
CA ILE A 136 -15.34 -13.09 10.43
C ILE A 136 -13.89 -13.59 10.40
N GLY A 137 -12.92 -12.71 10.64
CA GLY A 137 -11.50 -13.04 10.61
C GLY A 137 -11.13 -14.08 11.66
N THR A 138 -11.59 -13.90 12.89
CA THR A 138 -11.36 -14.86 13.99
C THR A 138 -12.01 -16.21 13.68
N TYR A 139 -13.25 -16.20 13.17
CA TYR A 139 -13.94 -17.42 12.73
C TYR A 139 -13.12 -18.18 11.70
N GLY A 140 -12.72 -17.53 10.60
CA GLY A 140 -11.98 -18.16 9.52
C GLY A 140 -10.61 -18.70 9.96
N LEU A 141 -9.92 -18.01 10.87
CA LEU A 141 -8.64 -18.47 11.43
C LEU A 141 -8.83 -19.71 12.33
N LEU A 142 -9.83 -19.73 13.20
CA LEU A 142 -10.11 -20.89 14.07
C LEU A 142 -10.62 -22.09 13.28
N VAL A 143 -11.48 -21.90 12.28
CA VAL A 143 -11.88 -22.99 11.38
C VAL A 143 -10.67 -23.58 10.68
N ALA A 144 -9.71 -22.77 10.21
CA ALA A 144 -8.47 -23.29 9.63
C ALA A 144 -7.64 -24.11 10.63
N VAL A 145 -7.58 -23.69 11.89
CA VAL A 145 -6.90 -24.43 12.96
C VAL A 145 -7.59 -25.76 13.28
N HIS A 146 -8.93 -25.77 13.36
CA HIS A 146 -9.68 -26.99 13.60
C HIS A 146 -9.60 -27.99 12.42
N GLU A 147 -9.71 -27.52 11.19
CA GLU A 147 -9.58 -28.35 9.99
C GLU A 147 -8.14 -28.86 9.81
N MET A 148 -7.12 -28.07 10.18
CA MET A 148 -5.72 -28.53 10.18
C MET A 148 -5.53 -29.78 11.02
N LYS A 149 -6.10 -29.84 12.24
CA LYS A 149 -6.03 -31.02 13.11
C LYS A 149 -6.67 -32.23 12.46
N LYS A 150 -7.85 -32.06 11.85
CA LYS A 150 -8.57 -33.13 11.15
C LYS A 150 -7.79 -33.66 9.94
N ALA A 151 -7.14 -32.76 9.21
CA ALA A 151 -6.37 -33.08 8.02
C ALA A 151 -4.96 -33.61 8.32
N GLY A 152 -4.49 -33.55 9.56
CA GLY A 152 -3.13 -33.96 9.97
C GLY A 152 -2.03 -33.09 9.32
N LEU A 153 -2.33 -31.81 9.04
CA LEU A 153 -1.38 -30.87 8.45
C LEU A 153 -0.56 -30.16 9.53
N SER A 154 0.67 -29.76 9.20
CA SER A 154 1.49 -28.92 10.06
C SER A 154 1.18 -27.43 9.89
N VAL A 155 1.69 -26.60 10.80
CA VAL A 155 1.57 -25.13 10.76
C VAL A 155 2.12 -24.55 9.45
N GLY A 156 3.29 -25.01 9.02
CA GLY A 156 3.90 -24.54 7.78
C GLY A 156 3.19 -25.02 6.52
N GLU A 157 2.62 -26.22 6.54
CA GLU A 157 1.83 -26.75 5.44
C GLU A 157 0.56 -25.93 5.22
N VAL A 158 -0.18 -25.60 6.29
CA VAL A 158 -1.35 -24.72 6.23
C VAL A 158 -0.98 -23.34 5.70
N ASP A 159 0.07 -22.73 6.24
CA ASP A 159 0.48 -21.39 5.76
C ASP A 159 0.95 -21.39 4.31
N SER A 160 1.45 -22.53 3.80
CA SER A 160 1.86 -22.65 2.40
C SER A 160 0.70 -22.56 1.39
N ILE A 161 -0.53 -22.82 1.83
CA ILE A 161 -1.72 -22.87 0.96
C ILE A 161 -2.80 -21.81 1.33
N THR A 162 -2.77 -21.23 2.54
CA THR A 162 -3.78 -20.26 2.99
C THR A 162 -3.37 -18.79 2.78
N GLY A 163 -2.30 -18.53 2.06
CA GLY A 163 -1.79 -17.21 1.73
C GLY A 163 -2.20 -16.72 0.32
N PRO A 164 -1.24 -16.26 -0.49
CA PRO A 164 -1.51 -15.67 -1.81
C PRO A 164 -2.22 -16.59 -2.81
N LEU A 165 -2.18 -17.90 -2.62
CA LEU A 165 -2.90 -18.86 -3.48
C LEU A 165 -4.43 -18.69 -3.41
N ILE A 166 -4.93 -18.17 -2.30
CA ILE A 166 -6.36 -17.92 -2.06
C ILE A 166 -6.66 -16.43 -1.81
N GLY A 167 -5.82 -15.54 -2.33
CA GLY A 167 -6.04 -14.09 -2.23
C GLY A 167 -5.89 -13.53 -0.81
N ARG A 168 -5.11 -14.18 0.05
CA ARG A 168 -4.80 -13.69 1.39
C ARG A 168 -3.35 -13.19 1.49
N PRO A 169 -3.00 -12.37 2.48
CA PRO A 169 -1.63 -11.88 2.67
C PRO A 169 -0.59 -13.02 2.79
N LYS A 170 0.66 -12.70 2.54
CA LYS A 170 1.78 -13.67 2.70
C LYS A 170 1.92 -14.21 4.13
N SER A 171 1.33 -13.52 5.10
CA SER A 171 1.26 -14.01 6.49
C SER A 171 0.32 -15.21 6.67
N ALA A 172 -0.54 -15.50 5.69
CA ALA A 172 -1.42 -16.66 5.67
C ALA A 172 -2.25 -16.80 6.99
N THR A 173 -2.28 -17.97 7.62
CA THR A 173 -3.04 -18.24 8.85
C THR A 173 -2.19 -18.04 10.10
N PHE A 174 -1.18 -18.86 10.31
CA PHE A 174 -0.41 -18.89 11.57
C PHE A 174 0.58 -17.74 11.70
N ARG A 175 1.18 -17.32 10.61
CA ARG A 175 2.00 -16.12 10.63
C ARG A 175 1.17 -14.86 10.92
N THR A 176 -0.11 -14.83 10.53
CA THR A 176 -1.04 -13.74 10.91
C THR A 176 -1.28 -13.76 12.41
N LEU A 177 -1.51 -14.93 13.01
CA LEU A 177 -1.63 -15.08 14.48
C LEU A 177 -0.37 -14.60 15.21
N ASP A 178 0.81 -14.89 14.70
CA ASP A 178 2.08 -14.41 15.25
C ASP A 178 2.22 -12.87 15.17
N VAL A 179 1.71 -12.25 14.11
CA VAL A 179 1.76 -10.78 13.93
C VAL A 179 0.75 -10.08 14.84
N VAL A 180 -0.46 -10.59 14.94
CA VAL A 180 -1.52 -10.07 15.83
C VAL A 180 -1.13 -10.24 17.31
N GLY A 181 -0.50 -11.32 17.62
CA GLY A 181 -0.19 -11.77 18.96
C GLY A 181 -1.24 -12.73 19.51
N LEU A 182 -0.77 -13.91 19.93
CA LEU A 182 -1.66 -15.00 20.35
C LEU A 182 -2.57 -14.63 21.53
N ASP A 183 -2.07 -13.85 22.50
CA ASP A 183 -2.87 -13.36 23.63
C ASP A 183 -4.02 -12.45 23.18
N THR A 184 -3.74 -11.53 22.27
CA THR A 184 -4.78 -10.66 21.67
C THR A 184 -5.81 -11.50 20.93
N PHE A 185 -5.36 -12.44 20.09
CA PHE A 185 -6.24 -13.30 19.33
C PHE A 185 -7.15 -14.17 20.23
N VAL A 186 -6.57 -14.82 21.25
CA VAL A 186 -7.33 -15.66 22.20
C VAL A 186 -8.33 -14.83 22.99
N HIS A 187 -7.97 -13.60 23.39
CA HIS A 187 -8.92 -12.69 24.04
C HIS A 187 -10.11 -12.37 23.14
N VAL A 188 -9.85 -12.03 21.87
CA VAL A 188 -10.90 -11.76 20.86
C VAL A 188 -11.78 -12.98 20.64
N ALA A 189 -11.21 -14.18 20.51
CA ALA A 189 -11.93 -15.42 20.32
C ALA A 189 -12.85 -15.75 21.51
N ASN A 190 -12.33 -15.65 22.72
CA ASN A 190 -13.09 -15.89 23.95
C ASN A 190 -14.24 -14.89 24.12
N ASN A 191 -14.02 -13.61 23.79
CA ASN A 191 -15.08 -12.60 23.84
C ASN A 191 -16.27 -12.94 22.91
N VAL A 192 -15.98 -13.48 21.73
CA VAL A 192 -17.04 -13.99 20.83
C VAL A 192 -17.67 -15.26 21.38
N TYR A 193 -16.84 -16.23 21.81
CA TYR A 193 -17.31 -17.50 22.36
C TYR A 193 -18.31 -17.32 23.51
N GLU A 194 -18.06 -16.36 24.39
CA GLU A 194 -18.95 -16.08 25.53
C GLU A 194 -20.27 -15.43 25.14
N LYS A 195 -20.30 -14.66 24.08
CA LYS A 195 -21.46 -13.80 23.69
C LYS A 195 -22.27 -14.33 22.53
N VAL A 196 -21.75 -15.28 21.76
CA VAL A 196 -22.45 -15.87 20.61
C VAL A 196 -23.16 -17.15 21.05
N GLU A 197 -24.38 -17.34 20.56
CA GLU A 197 -25.18 -18.53 20.77
C GLU A 197 -25.29 -19.36 19.47
N GLY A 198 -25.71 -20.64 19.60
CA GLY A 198 -25.93 -21.51 18.47
C GLY A 198 -24.73 -22.38 18.10
N LYS A 199 -24.83 -23.09 16.96
CA LYS A 199 -23.81 -24.05 16.50
C LYS A 199 -22.47 -23.39 16.10
N GLU A 200 -22.54 -22.13 15.70
CA GLU A 200 -21.35 -21.36 15.29
C GLU A 200 -20.43 -21.05 16.48
N LYS A 201 -20.94 -21.10 17.71
CA LYS A 201 -20.16 -20.91 18.94
C LYS A 201 -18.98 -21.87 19.05
N ASP A 202 -19.17 -23.13 18.69
CA ASP A 202 -18.15 -24.17 18.80
C ASP A 202 -16.91 -23.87 17.94
N ALA A 203 -17.09 -23.14 16.83
CA ALA A 203 -15.98 -22.73 15.97
C ALA A 203 -15.03 -21.71 16.64
N PHE A 204 -15.50 -21.00 17.68
CA PHE A 204 -14.69 -20.05 18.45
C PHE A 204 -13.98 -20.67 19.65
N GLU A 205 -14.16 -21.96 19.90
CA GLU A 205 -13.43 -22.66 20.95
C GLU A 205 -11.93 -22.62 20.69
N VAL A 206 -11.17 -22.06 21.65
CA VAL A 206 -9.72 -21.95 21.56
C VAL A 206 -9.07 -23.30 21.89
N PRO A 207 -8.31 -23.91 20.99
CA PRO A 207 -7.66 -25.19 21.26
C PRO A 207 -6.66 -25.14 22.42
N ASP A 208 -6.58 -26.22 23.20
CA ASP A 208 -5.73 -26.32 24.40
C ASP A 208 -4.27 -25.96 24.14
N PHE A 209 -3.70 -26.34 22.99
CA PHE A 209 -2.30 -26.02 22.67
C PHE A 209 -2.04 -24.51 22.60
N MET A 210 -3.04 -23.70 22.20
CA MET A 210 -2.92 -22.24 22.22
C MET A 210 -2.84 -21.70 23.64
N ASN A 211 -3.62 -22.26 24.56
CA ASN A 211 -3.57 -21.92 25.98
C ASN A 211 -2.21 -22.31 26.60
N GLU A 212 -1.66 -23.44 26.20
CA GLU A 212 -0.31 -23.86 26.63
C GLU A 212 0.79 -22.95 26.04
N MET A 213 0.65 -22.51 24.80
CA MET A 213 1.55 -21.51 24.19
C MET A 213 1.54 -20.19 24.99
N LEU A 214 0.34 -19.72 25.38
CA LEU A 214 0.20 -18.52 26.23
C LEU A 214 0.96 -18.67 27.53
N LYS A 215 0.76 -19.78 28.25
CA LYS A 215 1.47 -20.08 29.52
C LYS A 215 2.99 -20.10 29.34
N LYS A 216 3.48 -20.57 28.20
CA LYS A 216 4.92 -20.62 27.86
C LYS A 216 5.47 -19.30 27.27
N GLY A 217 4.66 -18.25 27.18
CA GLY A 217 5.06 -16.95 26.63
C GLY A 217 5.37 -16.95 25.13
N LYS A 218 4.86 -17.93 24.37
CA LYS A 218 5.01 -18.03 22.92
C LYS A 218 3.91 -17.20 22.23
N LEU A 219 4.04 -15.86 22.30
CA LEU A 219 2.96 -14.94 21.91
C LEU A 219 3.07 -14.44 20.45
N GLY A 220 4.09 -14.85 19.70
CA GLY A 220 4.32 -14.42 18.33
C GLY A 220 5.44 -13.39 18.19
N ALA A 221 5.32 -12.47 17.23
CA ALA A 221 6.37 -11.52 16.86
C ALA A 221 6.84 -10.64 18.04
N LYS A 222 5.95 -10.26 18.93
CA LYS A 222 6.25 -9.41 20.10
C LYS A 222 7.17 -10.07 21.14
N THR A 223 7.18 -11.39 21.20
CA THR A 223 8.08 -12.17 22.09
C THR A 223 9.21 -12.86 21.31
N GLY A 224 9.26 -12.65 20.00
CA GLY A 224 10.23 -13.28 19.10
C GLY A 224 10.00 -14.77 18.84
N GLN A 225 8.96 -15.37 19.44
CA GLN A 225 8.58 -16.77 19.25
C GLN A 225 7.05 -16.94 19.34
N GLY A 226 6.50 -17.76 18.45
CA GLY A 226 5.08 -18.07 18.35
C GLY A 226 4.89 -19.39 17.60
N PHE A 227 4.04 -19.41 16.60
CA PHE A 227 3.94 -20.54 15.66
C PHE A 227 5.20 -20.71 14.82
N PHE A 228 5.93 -19.60 14.64
CA PHE A 228 7.22 -19.61 14.00
C PHE A 228 8.28 -18.94 14.87
N VAL A 229 9.53 -19.40 14.69
CA VAL A 229 10.72 -18.77 15.29
C VAL A 229 11.82 -18.65 14.23
N LYS A 230 12.54 -17.55 14.27
CA LYS A 230 13.73 -17.36 13.42
C LYS A 230 14.99 -17.70 14.22
N LYS A 231 15.71 -18.74 13.80
CA LYS A 231 17.04 -19.11 14.33
C LYS A 231 18.10 -18.88 13.26
N GLY A 232 18.90 -17.83 13.43
CA GLY A 232 19.89 -17.42 12.42
C GLY A 232 19.23 -17.04 11.08
N LYS A 233 19.50 -17.82 10.02
CA LYS A 233 18.90 -17.62 8.68
C LYS A 233 17.64 -18.47 8.45
N GLU A 234 17.35 -19.43 9.33
CA GLU A 234 16.25 -20.39 9.16
C GLU A 234 15.00 -19.95 9.94
N ILE A 235 13.85 -20.28 9.36
CA ILE A 235 12.54 -20.14 10.01
C ILE A 235 12.06 -21.55 10.33
N LEU A 236 11.85 -21.82 11.62
CA LEU A 236 11.32 -23.07 12.13
C LEU A 236 9.84 -22.90 12.47
N GLU A 237 9.07 -23.98 12.40
CA GLU A 237 7.67 -24.06 12.78
C GLU A 237 7.49 -24.79 14.11
N LEU A 238 6.43 -24.50 14.82
CA LEU A 238 6.06 -25.15 16.07
C LEU A 238 5.34 -26.46 15.79
N ASN A 239 5.83 -27.55 16.36
CA ASN A 239 5.08 -28.80 16.45
C ASN A 239 4.05 -28.66 17.58
N LEU A 240 2.76 -28.83 17.26
CA LEU A 240 1.67 -28.52 18.20
C LEU A 240 1.45 -29.59 19.28
N GLU A 241 2.02 -30.81 19.11
CA GLU A 241 1.94 -31.87 20.11
C GLU A 241 3.05 -31.72 21.16
N THR A 242 4.28 -31.44 20.69
CA THR A 242 5.45 -31.35 21.57
C THR A 242 5.73 -29.93 22.07
N LEU A 243 5.21 -28.91 21.37
CA LEU A 243 5.53 -27.49 21.52
C LEU A 243 7.03 -27.18 21.32
N GLU A 244 7.75 -28.03 20.57
CA GLU A 244 9.12 -27.82 20.15
C GLU A 244 9.18 -27.33 18.71
N TYR A 245 10.29 -26.66 18.34
CA TYR A 245 10.46 -26.11 16.98
C TYR A 245 11.19 -27.09 16.08
N GLU A 246 10.62 -27.34 14.90
CA GLU A 246 11.14 -28.20 13.86
C GLU A 246 11.29 -27.47 12.51
N PRO A 247 12.02 -28.02 11.53
CA PRO A 247 12.13 -27.41 10.21
C PRO A 247 10.77 -27.21 9.55
N ARG A 248 10.55 -26.00 8.99
CA ARG A 248 9.29 -25.64 8.35
C ARG A 248 8.97 -26.54 7.16
N LYS A 249 7.77 -27.06 7.14
CA LYS A 249 7.20 -27.88 6.06
C LYS A 249 6.39 -27.04 5.09
N SER A 250 6.11 -27.58 3.93
CA SER A 250 5.24 -26.97 2.91
C SER A 250 4.47 -28.07 2.21
N LEU A 251 3.17 -27.90 2.08
CA LEU A 251 2.32 -28.89 1.42
C LEU A 251 2.59 -28.88 -0.09
N LYS A 252 2.98 -30.04 -0.61
CA LYS A 252 3.29 -30.26 -2.03
C LYS A 252 2.35 -31.30 -2.59
N THR A 253 1.30 -30.87 -3.26
CA THR A 253 0.43 -31.73 -4.04
C THR A 253 0.49 -31.33 -5.52
N PRO A 254 0.16 -32.22 -6.47
CA PRO A 254 0.09 -31.87 -7.89
C PRO A 254 -0.81 -30.64 -8.13
N THR A 255 -1.91 -30.54 -7.40
CA THR A 255 -2.86 -29.43 -7.51
C THR A 255 -2.26 -28.11 -7.04
N VAL A 256 -1.52 -28.12 -5.93
CA VAL A 256 -0.83 -26.92 -5.42
C VAL A 256 0.22 -26.43 -6.42
N GLU A 257 1.02 -27.35 -6.97
CA GLU A 257 2.04 -27.00 -7.97
C GLU A 257 1.41 -26.45 -9.28
N LYS A 258 0.32 -27.05 -9.74
CA LYS A 258 -0.46 -26.53 -10.87
C LYS A 258 -1.04 -25.14 -10.59
N ALA A 259 -1.63 -24.93 -9.42
CA ALA A 259 -2.21 -23.64 -9.04
C ALA A 259 -1.16 -22.52 -9.00
N LYS A 260 0.07 -22.78 -8.57
CA LYS A 260 1.17 -21.80 -8.60
C LYS A 260 1.49 -21.28 -9.99
N GLN A 261 1.24 -22.06 -11.04
CA GLN A 261 1.51 -21.70 -12.43
C GLN A 261 0.37 -20.90 -13.08
N LEU A 262 -0.84 -20.92 -12.50
CA LEU A 262 -1.99 -20.19 -13.03
C LEU A 262 -1.81 -18.68 -12.86
N LYS A 263 -2.37 -17.92 -13.79
CA LYS A 263 -2.45 -16.46 -13.69
C LYS A 263 -3.80 -16.09 -13.06
N GLY A 264 -3.77 -15.17 -12.11
CA GLY A 264 -4.99 -14.72 -11.43
C GLY A 264 -5.35 -15.56 -10.18
N THR A 265 -5.84 -14.87 -9.16
CA THR A 265 -6.17 -15.48 -7.86
C THR A 265 -7.46 -16.30 -7.94
N ALA A 266 -8.44 -15.85 -8.71
CA ALA A 266 -9.71 -16.55 -8.90
C ALA A 266 -9.50 -17.94 -9.50
N GLU A 267 -8.68 -18.05 -10.57
CA GLU A 267 -8.35 -19.32 -11.22
C GLU A 267 -7.59 -20.25 -10.29
N LYS A 268 -6.66 -19.73 -9.48
CA LYS A 268 -5.93 -20.50 -8.47
C LYS A 268 -6.88 -21.09 -7.42
N MET A 269 -7.75 -20.24 -6.84
CA MET A 269 -8.73 -20.66 -5.85
C MET A 269 -9.64 -21.75 -6.40
N LYS A 270 -10.22 -21.54 -7.58
CA LYS A 270 -11.13 -22.48 -8.22
C LYS A 270 -10.47 -23.83 -8.50
N ALA A 271 -9.22 -23.83 -8.97
CA ALA A 271 -8.47 -25.04 -9.21
C ALA A 271 -8.14 -25.82 -7.92
N LEU A 272 -7.89 -25.12 -6.82
CA LEU A 272 -7.55 -25.73 -5.53
C LEU A 272 -8.77 -26.32 -4.82
N ILE A 273 -9.84 -25.56 -4.65
CA ILE A 273 -10.96 -25.95 -3.77
C ILE A 273 -11.82 -27.10 -4.31
N TYR A 274 -11.79 -27.36 -5.62
CA TYR A 274 -12.52 -28.46 -6.25
C TYR A 274 -11.63 -29.69 -6.53
N ALA A 275 -10.41 -29.69 -6.02
CA ALA A 275 -9.50 -30.83 -6.15
C ALA A 275 -9.78 -31.90 -5.09
N ASP A 276 -9.66 -33.19 -5.51
CA ASP A 276 -9.85 -34.35 -4.63
C ASP A 276 -8.54 -34.75 -3.92
N ASP A 277 -7.75 -33.78 -3.49
CA ASP A 277 -6.55 -34.02 -2.70
C ASP A 277 -6.63 -33.36 -1.31
N GLN A 278 -5.64 -33.59 -0.48
CA GLN A 278 -5.59 -33.06 0.89
C GLN A 278 -5.68 -31.53 0.93
N ALA A 279 -5.02 -30.84 -0.02
CA ALA A 279 -5.07 -29.37 -0.11
C ALA A 279 -6.46 -28.88 -0.47
N GLY A 280 -7.10 -29.51 -1.48
CA GLY A 280 -8.44 -29.17 -1.93
C GLY A 280 -9.48 -29.38 -0.83
N THR A 281 -9.48 -30.54 -0.19
CA THR A 281 -10.41 -30.86 0.90
C THR A 281 -10.27 -29.87 2.06
N PHE A 282 -9.04 -29.58 2.49
CA PHE A 282 -8.79 -28.63 3.57
C PHE A 282 -9.28 -27.22 3.20
N LEU A 283 -8.89 -26.70 2.03
CA LEU A 283 -9.28 -25.35 1.60
C LEU A 283 -10.78 -25.22 1.37
N TRP A 284 -11.42 -26.26 0.83
CA TRP A 284 -12.87 -26.29 0.68
C TRP A 284 -13.58 -26.11 2.03
N ASN A 285 -13.21 -26.92 3.03
CA ASN A 285 -13.84 -26.85 4.35
C ASN A 285 -13.66 -25.49 5.00
N VAL A 286 -12.46 -24.92 4.92
CA VAL A 286 -12.16 -23.59 5.49
C VAL A 286 -12.94 -22.49 4.79
N LEU A 287 -12.91 -22.47 3.46
CA LEU A 287 -13.58 -21.41 2.69
C LEU A 287 -15.10 -21.54 2.76
N ALA A 288 -15.65 -22.73 2.52
CA ALA A 288 -17.09 -22.96 2.56
C ALA A 288 -17.71 -22.54 3.92
N SER A 289 -17.08 -22.93 5.01
CA SER A 289 -17.52 -22.55 6.36
C SER A 289 -17.48 -21.04 6.56
N THR A 290 -16.39 -20.37 6.13
CA THR A 290 -16.23 -18.92 6.26
C THR A 290 -17.27 -18.14 5.42
N LEU A 291 -17.56 -18.60 4.20
CA LEU A 291 -18.52 -17.98 3.30
C LEU A 291 -19.95 -18.10 3.85
N ILE A 292 -20.32 -19.30 4.30
CA ILE A 292 -21.63 -19.54 4.93
C ILE A 292 -21.79 -18.67 6.18
N TYR A 293 -20.76 -18.62 7.04
CA TYR A 293 -20.79 -17.79 8.24
C TYR A 293 -20.99 -16.31 7.91
N SER A 294 -20.22 -15.80 6.94
CA SER A 294 -20.36 -14.40 6.49
C SER A 294 -21.77 -14.08 5.98
N ALA A 295 -22.40 -15.03 5.27
CA ALA A 295 -23.76 -14.87 4.76
C ALA A 295 -24.83 -14.96 5.86
N LYS A 296 -24.61 -15.74 6.91
CA LYS A 296 -25.49 -15.81 8.09
C LYS A 296 -25.48 -14.50 8.89
N LEU A 297 -24.36 -13.80 8.90
CA LEU A 297 -24.19 -12.55 9.64
C LEU A 297 -24.74 -11.32 8.93
N LEU A 298 -25.11 -11.43 7.65
CA LEU A 298 -25.73 -10.30 6.93
C LEU A 298 -27.04 -9.90 7.63
N GLY A 299 -27.18 -8.60 7.92
CA GLY A 299 -28.29 -8.05 8.71
C GLY A 299 -27.99 -8.01 10.22
N GLU A 300 -27.13 -8.88 10.75
CA GLU A 300 -26.69 -8.84 12.14
C GLU A 300 -25.52 -7.88 12.35
N ILE A 301 -24.44 -8.01 11.58
CA ILE A 301 -23.20 -7.21 11.75
C ILE A 301 -23.10 -6.02 10.80
N ALA A 302 -23.74 -6.11 9.63
CA ALA A 302 -23.76 -5.08 8.60
C ALA A 302 -24.99 -5.24 7.71
N ASP A 303 -25.43 -4.15 7.06
CA ASP A 303 -26.63 -4.15 6.23
C ASP A 303 -26.38 -4.63 4.79
N THR A 304 -25.13 -4.62 4.32
CA THR A 304 -24.81 -4.98 2.93
C THR A 304 -23.61 -5.92 2.84
N ILE A 305 -23.60 -6.75 1.79
CA ILE A 305 -22.45 -7.61 1.46
C ILE A 305 -21.21 -6.78 1.12
N VAL A 306 -21.38 -5.57 0.59
CA VAL A 306 -20.30 -4.65 0.26
C VAL A 306 -19.55 -4.21 1.51
N ALA A 307 -20.27 -3.93 2.60
CA ALA A 307 -19.68 -3.57 3.89
C ALA A 307 -18.82 -4.73 4.44
N ILE A 308 -19.34 -5.95 4.39
CA ILE A 308 -18.65 -7.16 4.84
C ILE A 308 -17.37 -7.39 4.00
N ASP A 309 -17.48 -7.36 2.68
CA ASP A 309 -16.35 -7.57 1.79
C ASP A 309 -15.25 -6.51 1.97
N ASN A 310 -15.64 -5.24 2.08
CA ASN A 310 -14.70 -4.16 2.31
C ASN A 310 -14.03 -4.26 3.68
N ALA A 311 -14.75 -4.63 4.73
CA ALA A 311 -14.18 -4.85 6.05
C ALA A 311 -13.06 -5.91 6.02
N MET A 312 -13.27 -7.03 5.32
CA MET A 312 -12.27 -8.08 5.20
C MET A 312 -11.08 -7.67 4.31
N LYS A 313 -11.35 -6.99 3.21
CA LYS A 313 -10.28 -6.48 2.33
C LYS A 313 -9.39 -5.44 3.02
N TRP A 314 -9.99 -4.51 3.72
CA TRP A 314 -9.27 -3.37 4.32
C TRP A 314 -8.70 -3.66 5.72
N GLY A 315 -9.32 -4.59 6.48
CA GLY A 315 -8.89 -4.97 7.83
C GLY A 315 -7.94 -6.16 7.87
N PHE A 316 -8.17 -7.18 7.04
CA PHE A 316 -7.35 -8.38 6.96
C PHE A 316 -6.45 -8.44 5.72
N GLY A 317 -6.53 -7.45 4.84
CA GLY A 317 -5.72 -7.38 3.62
C GLY A 317 -6.05 -8.46 2.59
N TRP A 318 -7.27 -8.98 2.58
CA TRP A 318 -7.72 -9.95 1.59
C TRP A 318 -7.88 -9.28 0.21
N GLU A 319 -7.56 -10.00 -0.85
CA GLU A 319 -7.76 -9.53 -2.23
C GLU A 319 -9.24 -9.52 -2.61
N TYR A 320 -9.98 -10.54 -2.15
CA TYR A 320 -11.42 -10.69 -2.28
C TYR A 320 -12.07 -10.78 -0.90
N GLY A 321 -13.17 -10.07 -0.71
CA GLY A 321 -14.03 -10.30 0.45
C GLY A 321 -14.78 -11.63 0.35
N PRO A 322 -15.55 -12.02 1.36
CA PRO A 322 -16.28 -13.30 1.36
C PRO A 322 -17.18 -13.51 0.14
N PHE A 323 -18.00 -12.53 -0.21
CA PHE A 323 -18.95 -12.65 -1.33
C PHE A 323 -18.26 -12.52 -2.69
N GLU A 324 -17.22 -11.70 -2.79
CA GLU A 324 -16.36 -11.66 -3.98
C GLU A 324 -15.61 -12.99 -4.17
N THR A 325 -15.15 -13.63 -3.09
CA THR A 325 -14.55 -14.98 -3.12
C THR A 325 -15.55 -16.00 -3.60
N TRP A 326 -16.79 -15.93 -3.12
CA TRP A 326 -17.84 -16.86 -3.49
C TRP A 326 -18.17 -16.79 -4.98
N ASP A 327 -18.27 -15.56 -5.54
CA ASP A 327 -18.43 -15.37 -6.98
C ASP A 327 -17.22 -15.89 -7.78
N ALA A 328 -15.99 -15.64 -7.28
CA ALA A 328 -14.76 -16.08 -7.93
C ALA A 328 -14.65 -17.61 -8.06
N ILE A 329 -15.11 -18.34 -7.06
CA ILE A 329 -15.13 -19.82 -7.09
C ILE A 329 -16.35 -20.41 -7.81
N GLY A 330 -17.36 -19.59 -8.10
CA GLY A 330 -18.61 -20.00 -8.74
C GLY A 330 -19.74 -20.26 -7.73
N THR A 331 -20.60 -19.28 -7.54
CA THR A 331 -21.65 -19.28 -6.49
C THR A 331 -22.60 -20.45 -6.62
N GLU A 332 -23.17 -20.69 -7.80
CA GLU A 332 -24.13 -21.79 -8.04
C GLU A 332 -23.49 -23.18 -7.78
N THR A 333 -22.30 -23.43 -8.34
CA THR A 333 -21.60 -24.71 -8.18
C THR A 333 -21.22 -24.97 -6.73
N SER A 334 -20.68 -23.96 -6.04
CA SER A 334 -20.29 -24.10 -4.64
C SER A 334 -21.48 -24.31 -3.71
N VAL A 335 -22.61 -23.61 -3.94
CA VAL A 335 -23.82 -23.81 -3.14
C VAL A 335 -24.39 -25.22 -3.35
N GLN A 336 -24.42 -25.73 -4.59
CA GLN A 336 -24.83 -27.10 -4.86
C GLN A 336 -23.95 -28.12 -4.09
N LYS A 337 -22.64 -27.93 -4.09
CA LYS A 337 -21.70 -28.79 -3.34
C LYS A 337 -21.94 -28.66 -1.84
N MET A 338 -22.05 -27.43 -1.28
CA MET A 338 -22.35 -27.21 0.13
C MET A 338 -23.65 -27.92 0.58
N VAL A 339 -24.72 -27.79 -0.21
CA VAL A 339 -26.01 -28.44 0.08
C VAL A 339 -25.88 -29.96 0.00
N SER A 340 -25.20 -30.50 -0.99
CA SER A 340 -24.98 -31.97 -1.13
C SER A 340 -24.16 -32.54 0.03
N GLU A 341 -23.31 -31.75 0.66
CA GLU A 341 -22.51 -32.11 1.84
C GLU A 341 -23.23 -31.83 3.17
N GLY A 342 -24.50 -31.37 3.13
CA GLY A 342 -25.32 -31.10 4.29
C GLY A 342 -24.96 -29.81 5.04
N MET A 343 -24.22 -28.90 4.41
CA MET A 343 -23.89 -27.61 4.99
C MET A 343 -25.13 -26.68 5.05
N ASP A 344 -25.27 -25.93 6.11
CA ASP A 344 -26.41 -25.04 6.37
C ASP A 344 -26.26 -23.68 5.64
N VAL A 345 -26.47 -23.70 4.33
CA VAL A 345 -26.46 -22.49 3.50
C VAL A 345 -27.69 -21.63 3.81
N PRO A 346 -27.57 -20.31 4.08
CA PRO A 346 -28.70 -19.43 4.32
C PRO A 346 -29.77 -19.46 3.23
N SER A 347 -31.04 -19.36 3.61
CA SER A 347 -32.16 -19.43 2.68
C SER A 347 -32.07 -18.34 1.61
N TRP A 348 -31.72 -17.11 1.99
CA TRP A 348 -31.62 -16.00 1.05
C TRP A 348 -30.60 -16.22 -0.08
N VAL A 349 -29.52 -16.99 0.17
CA VAL A 349 -28.55 -17.37 -0.87
C VAL A 349 -29.17 -18.39 -1.83
N LYS A 350 -29.90 -19.38 -1.30
CA LYS A 350 -30.61 -20.37 -2.12
C LYS A 350 -31.71 -19.71 -2.94
N ASP A 351 -32.47 -18.77 -2.37
CA ASP A 351 -33.53 -18.02 -3.02
C ASP A 351 -32.98 -17.10 -4.13
N MET A 352 -31.78 -16.49 -3.91
CA MET A 352 -31.08 -15.73 -4.94
C MET A 352 -30.80 -16.59 -6.17
N ILE A 353 -30.25 -17.78 -5.98
CA ILE A 353 -29.97 -18.70 -7.09
C ILE A 353 -31.23 -19.21 -7.74
N ALA A 354 -32.24 -19.57 -6.97
CA ALA A 354 -33.51 -20.06 -7.46
C ALA A 354 -34.27 -19.01 -8.30
N SER A 355 -34.09 -17.72 -8.00
CA SER A 355 -34.64 -16.61 -8.80
C SER A 355 -33.85 -16.29 -10.07
N GLY A 356 -32.81 -17.11 -10.38
CA GLY A 356 -31.99 -16.95 -11.59
C GLY A 356 -30.78 -16.01 -11.42
N ASN A 357 -30.55 -15.48 -10.22
CA ASN A 357 -29.39 -14.64 -9.92
C ASN A 357 -28.23 -15.52 -9.46
N LYS A 358 -27.17 -15.63 -10.28
CA LYS A 358 -26.08 -16.59 -10.08
C LYS A 358 -24.84 -16.02 -9.41
N THR A 359 -24.81 -14.73 -9.11
CA THR A 359 -23.68 -14.03 -8.52
C THR A 359 -24.13 -12.99 -7.51
N PHE A 360 -23.30 -12.69 -6.52
CA PHE A 360 -23.53 -11.62 -5.56
C PHE A 360 -23.25 -10.25 -6.15
N TYR A 361 -22.30 -10.19 -7.08
CA TYR A 361 -21.97 -8.97 -7.81
C TYR A 361 -22.15 -9.17 -9.30
N LYS A 362 -22.48 -8.09 -9.99
CA LYS A 362 -22.44 -8.01 -11.45
C LYS A 362 -21.86 -6.68 -11.90
N GLU A 363 -21.31 -6.66 -13.08
CA GLU A 363 -20.81 -5.46 -13.72
C GLU A 363 -21.62 -5.21 -15.00
N GLU A 364 -22.12 -4.00 -15.15
CA GLU A 364 -22.85 -3.56 -16.34
C GLU A 364 -22.31 -2.19 -16.75
N GLN A 365 -21.88 -2.06 -18.01
CA GLN A 365 -21.33 -0.80 -18.57
C GLN A 365 -20.24 -0.16 -17.73
N GLY A 366 -19.39 -0.98 -17.09
CA GLY A 366 -18.29 -0.52 -16.21
C GLY A 366 -18.72 -0.11 -14.81
N GLU A 367 -20.00 -0.20 -14.49
CA GLU A 367 -20.54 0.03 -13.15
C GLU A 367 -20.73 -1.30 -12.42
N ARG A 368 -20.54 -1.28 -11.09
CA ARG A 368 -20.65 -2.46 -10.25
C ARG A 368 -21.95 -2.43 -9.46
N TYR A 369 -22.64 -3.58 -9.43
CA TYR A 369 -23.89 -3.79 -8.68
C TYR A 369 -23.71 -4.96 -7.72
N PHE A 370 -24.43 -4.94 -6.61
CA PHE A 370 -24.45 -6.01 -5.62
C PHE A 370 -25.87 -6.46 -5.34
N TYR A 371 -26.05 -7.75 -5.03
CA TYR A 371 -27.35 -8.32 -4.72
C TYR A 371 -27.81 -7.89 -3.31
N HIS A 372 -29.00 -7.33 -3.23
CA HIS A 372 -29.60 -6.87 -1.99
C HIS A 372 -31.13 -7.02 -2.06
N ASN A 373 -31.72 -7.74 -1.10
CA ASN A 373 -33.18 -7.88 -0.96
C ASN A 373 -33.91 -8.23 -2.28
N GLY A 374 -33.41 -9.22 -3.01
CA GLY A 374 -34.08 -9.73 -4.23
C GLY A 374 -33.74 -8.99 -5.53
N ARG A 375 -32.91 -7.96 -5.49
CA ARG A 375 -32.53 -7.16 -6.67
C ARG A 375 -31.03 -6.77 -6.63
N TYR A 376 -30.53 -6.31 -7.77
CA TYR A 376 -29.20 -5.70 -7.82
C TYR A 376 -29.31 -4.19 -7.60
N GLU A 377 -28.49 -3.69 -6.69
CA GLU A 377 -28.33 -2.26 -6.39
C GLU A 377 -26.92 -1.80 -6.77
N LYS A 378 -26.81 -0.58 -7.25
CA LYS A 378 -25.52 0.00 -7.63
C LYS A 378 -24.64 0.18 -6.39
N VAL A 379 -23.35 -0.27 -6.48
CA VAL A 379 -22.38 0.01 -5.44
C VAL A 379 -22.09 1.51 -5.42
N SER A 380 -22.32 2.13 -4.27
CA SER A 380 -21.97 3.55 -4.08
C SER A 380 -20.46 3.70 -4.01
N VAL A 381 -19.91 4.51 -4.89
CA VAL A 381 -18.48 4.86 -4.94
C VAL A 381 -18.34 6.33 -4.60
N HIS A 382 -17.35 6.67 -3.76
CA HIS A 382 -17.08 8.06 -3.41
C HIS A 382 -16.73 8.87 -4.68
N PRO A 383 -17.28 10.10 -4.86
CA PRO A 383 -17.08 10.89 -6.09
C PRO A 383 -15.62 11.16 -6.46
N LYS A 384 -14.73 11.19 -5.47
CA LYS A 384 -13.28 11.36 -5.67
C LYS A 384 -12.54 10.07 -6.06
N VAL A 385 -13.22 8.93 -6.19
CA VAL A 385 -12.61 7.67 -6.61
C VAL A 385 -12.70 7.52 -8.11
N ILE A 386 -11.56 7.49 -8.78
CA ILE A 386 -11.43 7.16 -10.21
C ILE A 386 -11.02 5.69 -10.31
N ASP A 387 -11.82 4.86 -10.96
CA ASP A 387 -11.50 3.45 -11.23
C ASP A 387 -11.05 3.28 -12.70
N LEU A 388 -9.75 3.09 -12.90
CA LEU A 388 -9.17 2.93 -14.24
C LEU A 388 -9.68 1.65 -14.93
N LYS A 389 -9.96 0.59 -14.17
CA LYS A 389 -10.51 -0.65 -14.74
C LYS A 389 -11.91 -0.44 -15.29
N SER A 390 -12.73 0.32 -14.57
CA SER A 390 -14.06 0.73 -15.03
C SER A 390 -13.97 1.60 -16.30
N LEU A 391 -13.11 2.63 -16.31
CA LEU A 391 -12.94 3.50 -17.48
C LEU A 391 -12.47 2.72 -18.72
N LYS A 392 -11.59 1.75 -18.58
CA LYS A 392 -11.17 0.87 -19.68
C LYS A 392 -12.36 0.07 -20.25
N LYS A 393 -13.21 -0.47 -19.39
CA LYS A 393 -14.43 -1.20 -19.82
C LYS A 393 -15.45 -0.29 -20.50
N GLN A 394 -15.47 0.99 -20.15
CA GLN A 394 -16.30 2.01 -20.79
C GLN A 394 -15.74 2.51 -22.13
N GLY A 395 -14.62 1.93 -22.60
CA GLY A 395 -14.01 2.32 -23.88
C GLY A 395 -13.23 3.65 -23.83
N LYS A 396 -12.81 4.10 -22.64
CA LYS A 396 -12.08 5.35 -22.44
C LYS A 396 -10.57 5.27 -22.75
N VAL A 397 -10.08 4.16 -23.28
CA VAL A 397 -8.70 4.00 -23.71
C VAL A 397 -8.50 4.70 -25.07
N ILE A 398 -7.58 5.66 -25.10
CA ILE A 398 -7.21 6.43 -26.30
C ILE A 398 -6.19 5.64 -27.11
N LYS A 399 -5.13 5.16 -26.45
CA LYS A 399 -4.08 4.31 -27.03
C LYS A 399 -3.49 3.41 -25.96
N SER A 400 -3.02 2.22 -26.35
CA SER A 400 -2.38 1.27 -25.47
C SER A 400 -1.29 0.50 -26.22
N ASN A 401 -0.24 0.12 -25.48
CA ASN A 401 0.75 -0.89 -25.89
C ASN A 401 0.99 -1.87 -24.73
N ASN A 402 2.05 -2.70 -24.79
CA ASN A 402 2.31 -3.70 -23.74
C ASN A 402 2.72 -3.11 -22.40
N GLY A 403 3.23 -1.89 -22.34
CA GLY A 403 3.76 -1.26 -21.12
C GLY A 403 2.87 -0.18 -20.53
N ALA A 404 2.03 0.48 -21.33
CA ALA A 404 1.25 1.62 -20.87
C ALA A 404 -0.04 1.84 -21.68
N SER A 405 -0.98 2.60 -21.08
CA SER A 405 -2.23 3.01 -21.72
C SER A 405 -2.50 4.50 -21.44
N LEU A 406 -2.91 5.23 -22.48
CA LEU A 406 -3.45 6.57 -22.34
C LEU A 406 -4.97 6.49 -22.24
N ILE A 407 -5.54 7.05 -21.17
CA ILE A 407 -6.94 6.93 -20.79
C ILE A 407 -7.57 8.32 -20.64
N ASP A 408 -8.76 8.52 -21.16
CA ASP A 408 -9.55 9.74 -20.96
C ASP A 408 -10.20 9.72 -19.56
N LEU A 409 -9.82 10.67 -18.69
CA LEU A 409 -10.40 10.86 -17.36
C LEU A 409 -11.65 11.75 -17.36
N GLY A 410 -12.08 12.25 -18.52
CA GLY A 410 -13.09 13.30 -18.60
C GLY A 410 -12.53 14.69 -18.30
N ASP A 411 -13.36 15.73 -18.51
CA ASP A 411 -13.01 17.16 -18.35
C ASP A 411 -11.77 17.58 -19.15
N GLU A 412 -11.51 16.91 -20.27
CA GLU A 412 -10.34 17.11 -21.16
C GLU A 412 -9.00 16.86 -20.43
N VAL A 413 -8.97 15.94 -19.48
CA VAL A 413 -7.73 15.47 -18.82
C VAL A 413 -7.49 14.03 -19.21
N ALA A 414 -6.28 13.71 -19.67
CA ALA A 414 -5.84 12.35 -19.96
C ALA A 414 -4.94 11.81 -18.85
N LEU A 415 -4.87 10.48 -18.74
CA LEU A 415 -3.98 9.78 -17.81
C LEU A 415 -3.15 8.76 -18.56
N LEU A 416 -1.85 8.81 -18.35
CA LEU A 416 -0.90 7.78 -18.77
C LEU A 416 -0.69 6.79 -17.64
N GLU A 417 -1.20 5.56 -17.82
CA GLU A 417 -1.09 4.46 -16.89
C GLU A 417 0.05 3.51 -17.29
N PHE A 418 0.98 3.25 -16.39
CA PHE A 418 1.96 2.19 -16.55
C PHE A 418 1.38 0.87 -16.07
N HIS A 419 1.57 -0.21 -16.86
CA HIS A 419 1.11 -1.56 -16.51
C HIS A 419 2.06 -2.67 -16.98
N SER A 420 3.31 -2.34 -17.30
CA SER A 420 4.39 -3.31 -17.49
C SER A 420 4.65 -4.10 -16.19
N PRO A 421 5.32 -5.25 -16.22
CA PRO A 421 5.71 -5.97 -15.02
C PRO A 421 6.44 -5.05 -14.01
N ASN A 422 5.90 -4.93 -12.78
CA ASN A 422 6.35 -3.99 -11.75
C ASN A 422 6.35 -2.50 -12.18
N ASN A 423 5.67 -2.15 -13.26
CA ASN A 423 5.69 -0.84 -13.89
C ASN A 423 7.12 -0.37 -14.26
N ALA A 424 8.01 -1.32 -14.54
CA ALA A 424 9.38 -1.04 -14.95
C ALA A 424 9.41 -0.36 -16.32
N ILE A 425 10.22 0.70 -16.45
CA ILE A 425 10.31 1.51 -17.65
C ILE A 425 11.13 0.78 -18.71
N GLY A 426 10.49 0.50 -19.82
CA GLY A 426 11.08 -0.02 -21.04
C GLY A 426 10.74 0.87 -22.23
N PRO A 427 11.14 0.49 -23.46
CA PRO A 427 10.86 1.24 -24.68
C PRO A 427 9.38 1.56 -24.90
N ASP A 428 8.49 0.64 -24.56
CA ASP A 428 7.02 0.78 -24.66
C ASP A 428 6.51 1.96 -23.82
N ILE A 429 6.99 2.10 -22.58
CA ILE A 429 6.59 3.22 -21.71
C ILE A 429 7.16 4.53 -22.26
N VAL A 430 8.42 4.53 -22.72
CA VAL A 430 9.05 5.71 -23.31
C VAL A 430 8.28 6.16 -24.55
N GLU A 431 7.92 5.25 -25.46
CA GLU A 431 7.07 5.53 -26.63
C GLU A 431 5.73 6.17 -26.20
N MET A 432 5.09 5.60 -25.18
CA MET A 432 3.80 6.11 -24.70
C MET A 432 3.91 7.47 -24.01
N ILE A 433 5.04 7.81 -23.37
CA ILE A 433 5.28 9.16 -22.85
C ILE A 433 5.29 10.17 -24.03
N TYR A 434 6.03 9.88 -25.10
CA TYR A 434 6.06 10.73 -26.29
C TYR A 434 4.68 10.91 -26.89
N TYR A 435 4.00 9.81 -27.17
CA TYR A 435 2.66 9.85 -27.73
C TYR A 435 1.68 10.63 -26.87
N SER A 436 1.69 10.36 -25.55
CA SER A 436 0.72 10.98 -24.63
C SER A 436 0.88 12.50 -24.55
N ILE A 437 2.11 13.00 -24.54
CA ILE A 437 2.36 14.43 -24.51
C ILE A 437 1.92 15.07 -25.82
N ASP A 438 2.27 14.48 -26.98
CA ASP A 438 1.87 15.00 -28.31
C ASP A 438 0.34 15.02 -28.47
N GLU A 439 -0.36 14.00 -27.93
CA GLU A 439 -1.82 13.91 -27.95
C GLU A 439 -2.45 14.96 -27.04
N VAL A 440 -1.91 15.10 -25.84
CA VAL A 440 -2.43 16.04 -24.83
C VAL A 440 -2.22 17.50 -25.26
N GLU A 441 -1.10 17.83 -25.87
CA GLU A 441 -0.85 19.18 -26.38
C GLU A 441 -1.87 19.62 -27.44
N LYS A 442 -2.43 18.66 -28.19
CA LYS A 442 -3.41 18.92 -29.25
C LYS A 442 -4.85 18.92 -28.76
N ASN A 443 -5.20 17.98 -27.91
CA ASN A 443 -6.59 17.60 -27.67
C ASN A 443 -7.05 17.69 -26.22
N TYR A 444 -6.14 17.94 -25.24
CA TYR A 444 -6.45 17.90 -23.82
C TYR A 444 -5.93 19.14 -23.08
N LYS A 445 -6.43 19.36 -21.87
CA LYS A 445 -5.99 20.41 -20.95
C LYS A 445 -4.69 20.07 -20.24
N GLY A 446 -4.42 18.78 -20.06
CA GLY A 446 -3.20 18.30 -19.42
C GLY A 446 -3.20 16.80 -19.19
N LEU A 447 -2.11 16.31 -18.59
CA LEU A 447 -1.80 14.89 -18.40
C LEU A 447 -1.57 14.57 -16.93
N VAL A 448 -2.17 13.48 -16.46
CA VAL A 448 -1.78 12.81 -15.23
C VAL A 448 -0.90 11.60 -15.58
N ILE A 449 0.22 11.40 -14.90
CA ILE A 449 0.99 10.15 -14.95
C ILE A 449 0.75 9.40 -13.65
N GLY A 450 0.06 8.26 -13.72
CA GLY A 450 -0.34 7.50 -12.54
C GLY A 450 -0.88 6.13 -12.87
N ASN A 451 -1.08 5.28 -11.86
CA ASN A 451 -1.69 3.96 -12.03
C ASN A 451 -2.32 3.48 -10.73
N GLN A 452 -3.00 2.33 -10.79
CA GLN A 452 -3.63 1.67 -9.63
C GLN A 452 -2.97 0.32 -9.28
N GLY A 453 -1.71 0.14 -9.68
CA GLY A 453 -0.91 -1.03 -9.32
C GLY A 453 -0.48 -1.06 -7.85
N LYS A 454 0.40 -2.01 -7.55
CA LYS A 454 0.98 -2.14 -6.21
C LYS A 454 1.95 -1.02 -5.86
N ASN A 455 2.74 -0.59 -6.84
CA ASN A 455 3.73 0.47 -6.75
C ASN A 455 3.58 1.38 -7.98
N PHE A 456 4.02 2.62 -7.88
CA PHE A 456 4.02 3.54 -8.99
C PHE A 456 4.97 3.05 -10.12
N CYS A 457 6.26 2.88 -9.77
CA CYS A 457 7.29 2.38 -10.70
C CYS A 457 8.55 2.01 -9.91
N VAL A 458 9.12 0.82 -10.16
CA VAL A 458 10.32 0.35 -9.46
C VAL A 458 11.63 0.74 -10.17
N GLY A 459 11.57 1.49 -11.26
CA GLY A 459 12.73 1.93 -12.05
C GLY A 459 12.75 1.39 -13.47
N ALA A 460 13.92 1.40 -14.09
CA ALA A 460 14.12 0.91 -15.45
C ALA A 460 14.00 -0.64 -15.52
N ASN A 461 13.77 -1.16 -16.73
CA ASN A 461 13.81 -2.59 -17.01
C ASN A 461 15.24 -3.12 -16.92
N LEU A 462 15.63 -3.49 -15.70
CA LEU A 462 16.99 -3.91 -15.36
C LEU A 462 17.43 -5.18 -16.11
N ALA A 463 16.49 -6.10 -16.39
CA ALA A 463 16.78 -7.34 -17.12
C ALA A 463 17.19 -7.06 -18.56
N MET A 464 16.46 -6.18 -19.25
CA MET A 464 16.77 -5.76 -20.61
C MET A 464 18.13 -5.04 -20.65
N MET A 465 18.37 -4.10 -19.73
CA MET A 465 19.63 -3.35 -19.70
C MET A 465 20.84 -4.25 -19.42
N LEU A 466 20.68 -5.24 -18.54
CA LEU A 466 21.73 -6.21 -18.26
C LEU A 466 22.05 -7.08 -19.48
N MET A 467 21.02 -7.51 -20.22
CA MET A 467 21.20 -8.30 -21.44
C MET A 467 21.99 -7.53 -22.49
N GLU A 468 21.61 -6.28 -22.79
CA GLU A 468 22.34 -5.42 -23.73
C GLU A 468 23.79 -5.17 -23.26
N ALA A 469 24.01 -5.00 -21.95
CA ALA A 469 25.35 -4.80 -21.40
C ALA A 469 26.22 -6.07 -21.49
N GLN A 470 25.65 -7.25 -21.32
CA GLN A 470 26.36 -8.54 -21.46
C GLN A 470 26.68 -8.86 -22.91
N ASP A 471 25.87 -8.40 -23.84
CA ASP A 471 26.10 -8.51 -25.29
C ASP A 471 27.05 -7.42 -25.82
N ASP A 472 27.61 -6.59 -24.93
CA ASP A 472 28.49 -5.44 -25.25
C ASP A 472 27.85 -4.42 -26.21
N ASN A 473 26.51 -4.32 -26.19
CA ASN A 473 25.72 -3.48 -27.05
C ASN A 473 25.57 -2.05 -26.48
N LEU A 474 26.70 -1.37 -26.26
CA LEU A 474 26.73 -0.03 -25.66
C LEU A 474 26.04 1.02 -26.50
N PHE A 475 26.01 0.85 -27.82
CA PHE A 475 25.32 1.78 -28.72
C PHE A 475 23.79 1.75 -28.49
N GLU A 476 23.21 0.56 -28.34
CA GLU A 476 21.77 0.43 -28.04
C GLU A 476 21.45 1.00 -26.65
N LEU A 477 22.30 0.76 -25.66
CA LEU A 477 22.17 1.33 -24.31
C LEU A 477 22.24 2.87 -24.36
N ASP A 478 23.19 3.47 -25.10
CA ASP A 478 23.25 4.94 -25.29
C ASP A 478 21.95 5.47 -25.91
N PHE A 479 21.44 4.78 -26.93
CA PHE A 479 20.20 5.17 -27.59
C PHE A 479 19.00 5.11 -26.62
N ILE A 480 18.83 4.02 -25.89
CA ILE A 480 17.73 3.84 -24.93
C ILE A 480 17.77 4.92 -23.83
N ILE A 481 18.95 5.20 -23.26
CA ILE A 481 19.09 6.20 -22.21
C ILE A 481 18.82 7.60 -22.77
N ARG A 482 19.32 7.91 -23.96
CA ARG A 482 19.05 9.17 -24.65
C ARG A 482 17.55 9.38 -24.89
N GLN A 483 16.85 8.34 -25.37
CA GLN A 483 15.40 8.39 -25.57
C GLN A 483 14.67 8.66 -24.24
N PHE A 484 15.07 8.03 -23.16
CA PHE A 484 14.48 8.26 -21.86
C PHE A 484 14.76 9.69 -21.32
N GLN A 485 15.99 10.19 -21.47
CA GLN A 485 16.33 11.59 -21.14
C GLN A 485 15.48 12.59 -21.92
N GLN A 486 15.29 12.37 -23.21
CA GLN A 486 14.44 13.23 -24.03
C GLN A 486 12.97 13.12 -23.64
N ALA A 487 12.48 11.94 -23.23
CA ALA A 487 11.12 11.76 -22.71
C ALA A 487 10.91 12.56 -21.41
N THR A 488 11.86 12.55 -20.48
CA THR A 488 11.79 13.34 -19.24
C THR A 488 11.86 14.85 -19.51
N LEU A 489 12.67 15.29 -20.49
CA LEU A 489 12.65 16.69 -20.95
C LEU A 489 11.32 17.07 -21.60
N LYS A 490 10.69 16.16 -22.34
CA LYS A 490 9.39 16.40 -22.96
C LYS A 490 8.29 16.56 -21.91
N ILE A 491 8.33 15.80 -20.81
CA ILE A 491 7.47 16.02 -19.64
C ILE A 491 7.68 17.45 -19.08
N LYS A 492 8.93 17.85 -18.88
CA LYS A 492 9.29 19.14 -18.28
C LYS A 492 8.82 20.35 -19.10
N TYR A 493 8.98 20.26 -20.41
CA TYR A 493 8.73 21.36 -21.35
C TYR A 493 7.43 21.25 -22.13
N SER A 494 6.54 20.34 -21.71
CA SER A 494 5.19 20.23 -22.29
C SER A 494 4.44 21.57 -22.16
N SER A 495 3.79 21.99 -23.26
CA SER A 495 2.94 23.19 -23.28
C SER A 495 1.68 23.07 -22.42
N LYS A 496 1.33 21.86 -22.04
CA LYS A 496 0.22 21.54 -21.13
C LYS A 496 0.75 20.99 -19.80
N PRO A 497 0.07 21.24 -18.68
CA PRO A 497 0.54 20.74 -17.37
C PRO A 497 0.56 19.22 -17.34
N VAL A 498 1.69 18.67 -16.89
CA VAL A 498 1.87 17.25 -16.58
C VAL A 498 1.99 17.10 -15.07
N VAL A 499 1.11 16.30 -14.47
CA VAL A 499 1.10 16.04 -13.02
C VAL A 499 1.40 14.58 -12.77
N ALA A 500 2.48 14.29 -12.05
CA ALA A 500 2.80 12.93 -11.62
C ALA A 500 2.09 12.58 -10.31
N ALA A 501 1.54 11.36 -10.23
CA ALA A 501 0.82 10.84 -9.07
C ALA A 501 1.53 9.62 -8.47
N PRO A 502 2.74 9.76 -7.86
CA PRO A 502 3.50 8.66 -7.30
C PRO A 502 2.91 8.14 -6.00
N PHE A 503 3.08 6.83 -5.76
CA PHE A 503 2.71 6.13 -4.52
C PHE A 503 3.53 4.86 -4.35
N GLY A 504 3.60 4.33 -3.13
CA GLY A 504 4.39 3.14 -2.85
C GLY A 504 5.82 3.31 -3.35
N MET A 505 6.42 2.27 -3.88
CA MET A 505 7.77 2.37 -4.47
C MET A 505 7.75 3.23 -5.74
N THR A 506 8.50 4.31 -5.69
CA THR A 506 8.75 5.28 -6.77
C THR A 506 10.25 5.45 -6.87
N LEU A 507 10.92 4.47 -7.50
CA LEU A 507 12.37 4.29 -7.41
C LEU A 507 13.05 4.49 -8.75
N GLY A 508 14.27 5.01 -8.72
CA GLY A 508 15.12 5.16 -9.90
C GLY A 508 14.40 5.88 -11.05
N GLY A 509 14.29 5.27 -12.21
CA GLY A 509 13.57 5.81 -13.36
C GLY A 509 12.14 6.24 -13.06
N GLY A 510 11.45 5.62 -12.08
CA GLY A 510 10.15 6.05 -11.62
C GLY A 510 10.19 7.43 -10.93
N ALA A 511 11.22 7.69 -10.14
CA ALA A 511 11.45 9.02 -9.58
C ALA A 511 11.86 10.02 -10.69
N GLU A 512 12.66 9.59 -11.68
CA GLU A 512 13.10 10.41 -12.79
C GLU A 512 11.96 10.88 -13.69
N VAL A 513 10.87 10.11 -13.82
CA VAL A 513 9.63 10.55 -14.51
C VAL A 513 8.87 11.59 -13.71
N CYS A 514 8.87 11.50 -12.37
CA CYS A 514 8.14 12.43 -11.51
C CYS A 514 8.83 13.78 -11.36
N LEU A 515 10.15 13.79 -11.24
CA LEU A 515 10.93 15.01 -10.93
C LEU A 515 10.72 16.17 -11.91
N PRO A 516 10.64 15.97 -13.24
CA PRO A 516 10.44 17.03 -14.20
C PRO A 516 8.97 17.48 -14.36
N ALA A 517 8.00 16.80 -13.75
CA ALA A 517 6.59 17.15 -13.85
C ALA A 517 6.30 18.56 -13.32
N ALA A 518 5.28 19.22 -13.88
CA ALA A 518 4.86 20.55 -13.47
C ALA A 518 4.45 20.57 -11.98
N ARG A 519 3.83 19.48 -11.51
CA ARG A 519 3.51 19.23 -10.11
C ARG A 519 3.55 17.72 -9.84
N ILE A 520 3.77 17.40 -8.58
CA ILE A 520 3.65 16.03 -8.05
C ILE A 520 2.48 16.02 -7.06
N GLN A 521 1.54 15.11 -7.26
CA GLN A 521 0.47 14.80 -6.32
C GLN A 521 0.76 13.43 -5.71
N ALA A 522 1.62 13.37 -4.70
CA ALA A 522 2.06 12.12 -4.08
C ALA A 522 0.98 11.52 -3.17
N ALA A 523 0.94 10.20 -3.03
CA ALA A 523 0.24 9.60 -1.90
C ALA A 523 1.04 9.79 -0.59
N ALA A 524 0.36 9.80 0.56
CA ALA A 524 1.04 9.86 1.87
C ALA A 524 2.06 8.73 2.05
N GLU A 525 1.75 7.52 1.56
CA GLU A 525 2.66 6.38 1.50
C GLU A 525 3.40 6.35 0.15
N THR A 526 4.36 7.26 0.00
CA THR A 526 5.25 7.34 -1.16
C THR A 526 6.69 7.11 -0.70
N TYR A 527 7.32 6.08 -1.24
CA TYR A 527 8.71 5.68 -0.99
C TYR A 527 9.55 6.02 -2.21
N MET A 528 10.01 7.29 -2.24
CA MET A 528 10.66 7.87 -3.42
C MET A 528 12.17 7.98 -3.21
N GLY A 529 12.95 7.58 -4.22
CA GLY A 529 14.40 7.65 -4.16
C GLY A 529 15.08 7.34 -5.49
N LEU A 530 16.28 7.87 -5.66
CA LEU A 530 17.22 7.53 -6.72
C LEU A 530 18.17 6.45 -6.16
N VAL A 531 17.95 5.20 -6.55
CA VAL A 531 18.54 4.01 -5.89
C VAL A 531 19.52 3.24 -6.77
N GLU A 532 19.93 3.80 -7.89
CA GLU A 532 20.73 3.18 -8.93
C GLU A 532 22.07 2.66 -8.41
N VAL A 533 22.65 3.32 -7.39
CA VAL A 533 23.90 2.90 -6.74
C VAL A 533 23.79 1.49 -6.16
N GLY A 534 22.58 1.10 -5.70
CA GLY A 534 22.31 -0.24 -5.21
C GLY A 534 22.50 -1.36 -6.25
N VAL A 535 22.41 -1.03 -7.53
CA VAL A 535 22.64 -1.93 -8.67
C VAL A 535 23.92 -1.61 -9.44
N GLY A 536 24.81 -0.77 -8.88
CA GLY A 536 26.11 -0.47 -9.46
C GLY A 536 26.10 0.66 -10.49
N LEU A 537 25.04 1.47 -10.55
CA LEU A 537 24.83 2.54 -11.52
C LEU A 537 24.63 3.88 -10.82
N ILE A 538 24.47 4.94 -11.60
CA ILE A 538 23.93 6.25 -11.18
C ILE A 538 22.64 6.53 -11.95
N PRO A 539 21.83 7.52 -11.58
CA PRO A 539 20.68 7.91 -12.38
C PRO A 539 21.09 8.18 -13.85
N GLY A 540 20.26 7.77 -14.79
CA GLY A 540 20.54 7.88 -16.22
C GLY A 540 19.52 8.69 -17.01
N GLY A 541 18.31 8.88 -16.47
CA GLY A 541 17.19 9.58 -17.11
C GLY A 541 17.07 11.06 -16.74
N GLY A 542 18.07 11.65 -16.11
CA GLY A 542 18.07 13.04 -15.67
C GLY A 542 17.88 13.23 -14.16
N GLY A 543 17.84 12.15 -13.37
CA GLY A 543 17.56 12.21 -11.93
C GLY A 543 18.55 13.05 -11.15
N THR A 544 19.85 12.94 -11.45
CA THR A 544 20.91 13.74 -10.81
C THR A 544 20.71 15.22 -11.07
N LYS A 545 20.49 15.58 -12.34
CA LYS A 545 20.26 16.94 -12.78
C LYS A 545 18.97 17.52 -12.19
N GLU A 546 17.85 16.79 -12.23
CA GLU A 546 16.56 17.28 -11.71
C GLU A 546 16.56 17.46 -10.20
N LEU A 547 17.20 16.57 -9.44
CA LEU A 547 17.30 16.73 -7.99
C LEU A 547 18.16 17.95 -7.65
N TYR A 548 19.29 18.17 -8.36
CA TYR A 548 20.11 19.36 -8.20
C TYR A 548 19.34 20.63 -8.54
N TRP A 549 18.60 20.62 -9.66
CA TRP A 549 17.75 21.73 -10.10
C TRP A 549 16.67 22.05 -9.07
N LYS A 550 15.99 21.07 -8.51
CA LYS A 550 14.96 21.30 -7.48
C LYS A 550 15.50 21.99 -6.24
N HIS A 551 16.72 21.64 -5.82
CA HIS A 551 17.36 22.34 -4.70
C HIS A 551 17.67 23.81 -5.04
N LEU A 552 18.12 24.10 -6.25
CA LEU A 552 18.40 25.47 -6.69
C LEU A 552 17.11 26.29 -6.88
N SER A 553 16.07 25.70 -7.45
CA SER A 553 14.81 26.41 -7.74
C SER A 553 14.02 26.81 -6.49
N ASN A 554 14.29 26.20 -5.35
CA ASN A 554 13.72 26.55 -4.06
C ASN A 554 14.45 27.73 -3.38
N LEU A 555 15.53 28.24 -3.97
CA LEU A 555 16.29 29.36 -3.42
C LEU A 555 15.71 30.71 -3.89
N PRO A 556 15.69 31.73 -3.04
CA PRO A 556 15.30 33.08 -3.45
C PRO A 556 16.23 33.64 -4.53
N SER A 557 15.66 34.31 -5.54
CA SER A 557 16.45 34.98 -6.58
C SER A 557 17.26 36.14 -6.01
N GLY A 558 18.53 36.29 -6.47
CA GLY A 558 19.38 37.42 -6.12
C GLY A 558 20.09 37.31 -4.76
N VAL A 559 20.02 36.15 -4.12
CA VAL A 559 20.78 35.85 -2.89
C VAL A 559 21.92 34.92 -3.20
N ASP A 560 23.08 35.20 -2.66
CA ASP A 560 24.28 34.36 -2.77
C ASP A 560 24.13 33.11 -1.89
N PHE A 561 24.24 31.92 -2.50
CA PHE A 561 24.18 30.64 -1.81
C PHE A 561 25.46 29.83 -2.01
N ASP A 562 25.81 29.09 -0.99
CA ASP A 562 26.89 28.10 -1.06
C ASP A 562 26.44 26.90 -1.89
N LEU A 563 26.74 26.92 -3.18
CA LEU A 563 26.45 25.83 -4.11
C LEU A 563 27.02 24.49 -3.66
N GLN A 564 28.14 24.50 -2.90
CA GLN A 564 28.76 23.28 -2.40
C GLN A 564 27.86 22.55 -1.41
N LYS A 565 27.13 23.27 -0.55
CA LYS A 565 26.18 22.65 0.38
C LYS A 565 25.05 21.93 -0.36
N ILE A 566 24.61 22.50 -1.47
CA ILE A 566 23.57 21.90 -2.33
C ILE A 566 24.14 20.65 -2.99
N ALA A 567 25.31 20.74 -3.61
CA ALA A 567 25.98 19.61 -4.24
C ALA A 567 26.22 18.47 -3.24
N ASN A 568 26.67 18.78 -2.02
CA ASN A 568 26.88 17.79 -0.95
C ASN A 568 25.56 17.09 -0.58
N LYS A 569 24.45 17.83 -0.47
CA LYS A 569 23.13 17.25 -0.12
C LYS A 569 22.62 16.32 -1.21
N VAL A 570 22.71 16.74 -2.48
CA VAL A 570 22.32 15.90 -3.63
C VAL A 570 23.20 14.66 -3.71
N PHE A 571 24.50 14.82 -3.56
CA PHE A 571 25.48 13.73 -3.57
C PHE A 571 25.16 12.70 -2.46
N GLU A 572 24.98 13.16 -1.23
CA GLU A 572 24.63 12.28 -0.10
C GLU A 572 23.31 11.54 -0.37
N THR A 573 22.29 12.21 -0.88
CA THR A 573 20.98 11.62 -1.15
C THR A 573 21.08 10.48 -2.16
N ILE A 574 21.80 10.68 -3.26
CA ILE A 574 21.93 9.69 -4.33
C ILE A 574 22.96 8.60 -3.96
N ALA A 575 24.14 8.98 -3.48
CA ALA A 575 25.23 8.03 -3.15
C ALA A 575 24.81 7.04 -2.05
N MET A 576 23.97 7.49 -1.10
CA MET A 576 23.43 6.63 -0.03
C MET A 576 22.14 5.91 -0.42
N ALA A 577 21.67 6.09 -1.67
CA ALA A 577 20.40 5.53 -2.15
C ALA A 577 19.23 5.81 -1.18
N LYS A 578 19.13 7.06 -0.69
CA LYS A 578 18.11 7.43 0.28
C LYS A 578 16.72 7.30 -0.33
N VAL A 579 15.84 6.59 0.38
CA VAL A 579 14.43 6.43 0.02
C VAL A 579 13.58 7.04 1.12
N SER A 580 12.64 7.89 0.75
CA SER A 580 11.68 8.45 1.71
C SER A 580 10.76 7.36 2.25
N SER A 581 10.35 7.48 3.50
CA SER A 581 9.40 6.58 4.15
C SER A 581 7.97 7.12 4.12
N SER A 582 7.75 8.27 3.48
CA SER A 582 6.46 8.92 3.30
C SER A 582 6.55 10.05 2.28
N GLY A 583 5.40 10.57 1.84
CA GLY A 583 5.33 11.77 1.00
C GLY A 583 5.92 13.02 1.70
N GLU A 584 5.72 13.17 3.02
CA GLU A 584 6.31 14.28 3.77
C GLU A 584 7.85 14.18 3.85
N GLU A 585 8.39 12.99 4.07
CA GLU A 585 9.85 12.82 4.04
C GLU A 585 10.40 12.99 2.62
N ALA A 586 9.64 12.64 1.58
CA ALA A 586 10.02 12.96 0.21
C ALA A 586 10.14 14.47 -0.02
N ARG A 587 9.28 15.28 0.63
CA ARG A 587 9.38 16.75 0.63
C ARG A 587 10.62 17.23 1.40
N GLU A 588 10.91 16.69 2.56
CA GLU A 588 12.13 16.99 3.34
C GLU A 588 13.43 16.65 2.59
N ASN A 589 13.37 15.61 1.77
CA ASN A 589 14.50 15.20 0.91
C ASN A 589 14.52 15.94 -0.45
N ASN A 590 13.66 16.94 -0.66
CA ASN A 590 13.51 17.71 -1.89
C ASN A 590 13.16 16.91 -3.16
N PHE A 591 12.60 15.71 -3.02
CA PHE A 591 11.95 15.05 -4.15
C PHE A 591 10.62 15.76 -4.50
N LEU A 592 9.92 16.27 -3.48
CA LEU A 592 8.76 17.13 -3.63
C LEU A 592 9.12 18.58 -3.24
N SER A 593 8.53 19.53 -3.94
CA SER A 593 8.56 20.96 -3.58
C SER A 593 7.41 21.31 -2.64
N ASN A 594 7.44 22.54 -2.08
CA ASN A 594 6.33 23.05 -1.27
C ASN A 594 5.04 23.28 -2.08
N ALA A 595 5.12 23.38 -3.40
CA ALA A 595 3.97 23.53 -4.28
C ALA A 595 3.34 22.17 -4.69
N ASP A 596 4.00 21.05 -4.37
CA ASP A 596 3.50 19.72 -4.64
C ASP A 596 2.51 19.28 -3.55
N GLY A 597 1.51 18.47 -3.94
CA GLY A 597 0.46 17.99 -3.05
C GLY A 597 0.72 16.58 -2.49
N ILE A 598 0.04 16.27 -1.38
CA ILE A 598 0.02 14.93 -0.81
C ILE A 598 -1.43 14.53 -0.56
N SER A 599 -1.87 13.45 -1.20
CA SER A 599 -3.16 12.82 -0.98
C SER A 599 -3.05 11.81 0.16
N VAL A 600 -3.78 12.03 1.25
CA VAL A 600 -3.78 11.10 2.38
C VAL A 600 -4.53 9.84 2.01
N ASN A 601 -5.70 9.96 1.36
CA ASN A 601 -6.41 8.82 0.78
C ASN A 601 -5.90 8.53 -0.62
N ARG A 602 -5.24 7.39 -0.78
CA ARG A 602 -4.71 6.96 -2.07
C ARG A 602 -5.81 6.78 -3.13
N ASP A 603 -7.01 6.38 -2.75
CA ASP A 603 -8.10 6.19 -3.71
C ASP A 603 -8.58 7.52 -4.33
N HIS A 604 -8.33 8.64 -3.65
CA HIS A 604 -8.62 9.99 -4.14
C HIS A 604 -7.47 10.60 -4.95
N GLN A 605 -6.27 10.00 -4.92
CA GLN A 605 -5.05 10.60 -5.49
C GLN A 605 -5.18 10.95 -6.97
N LEU A 606 -5.76 10.07 -7.79
CA LEU A 606 -5.93 10.35 -9.24
C LEU A 606 -6.92 11.50 -9.48
N TYR A 607 -7.97 11.59 -8.66
CA TYR A 607 -8.88 12.73 -8.69
C TYR A 607 -8.18 14.03 -8.29
N ASP A 608 -7.42 14.01 -7.21
CA ASP A 608 -6.67 15.17 -6.74
C ASP A 608 -5.65 15.62 -7.82
N ALA A 609 -4.93 14.68 -8.44
CA ALA A 609 -4.01 14.97 -9.53
C ALA A 609 -4.72 15.59 -10.75
N LYS A 610 -5.91 15.08 -11.11
CA LYS A 610 -6.77 15.67 -12.14
C LYS A 610 -7.16 17.11 -11.82
N GLN A 611 -7.55 17.38 -10.56
CA GLN A 611 -7.89 18.75 -10.12
C GLN A 611 -6.68 19.68 -10.18
N VAL A 612 -5.47 19.19 -9.88
CA VAL A 612 -4.24 19.97 -10.03
C VAL A 612 -3.99 20.32 -11.51
N VAL A 613 -4.19 19.37 -12.42
CA VAL A 613 -4.09 19.64 -13.87
C VAL A 613 -5.06 20.76 -14.30
N LEU A 614 -6.33 20.63 -13.91
CA LEU A 614 -7.37 21.61 -14.26
C LEU A 614 -7.04 23.00 -13.71
N SER A 615 -6.64 23.06 -12.43
CA SER A 615 -6.26 24.33 -11.79
C SER A 615 -5.06 25.00 -12.47
N LEU A 616 -4.02 24.24 -12.81
CA LEU A 616 -2.86 24.78 -13.53
C LEU A 616 -3.25 25.31 -14.92
N TYR A 617 -4.09 24.56 -15.64
CA TYR A 617 -4.57 24.98 -16.95
C TYR A 617 -5.37 26.28 -16.89
N GLU A 618 -6.30 26.40 -15.96
CA GLU A 618 -7.15 27.61 -15.75
C GLU A 618 -6.34 28.82 -15.32
N GLN A 619 -5.25 28.64 -14.58
CA GLN A 619 -4.31 29.69 -14.21
C GLN A 619 -3.40 30.13 -15.37
N GLY A 620 -3.55 29.57 -16.57
CA GLY A 620 -2.74 29.89 -17.73
C GLY A 620 -1.34 29.31 -17.67
N TYR A 621 -1.24 28.02 -17.30
CA TYR A 621 0.03 27.29 -17.21
C TYR A 621 0.96 27.57 -18.41
N ARG A 622 2.22 27.78 -18.10
CA ARG A 622 3.33 27.83 -19.07
C ARG A 622 4.45 26.93 -18.60
N PRO A 623 5.10 26.20 -19.53
CA PRO A 623 6.27 25.42 -19.16
C PRO A 623 7.41 26.30 -18.65
N PRO A 624 8.33 25.77 -17.84
CA PRO A 624 9.48 26.52 -17.39
C PRO A 624 10.35 26.96 -18.58
N THR A 625 10.96 28.12 -18.46
CA THR A 625 11.96 28.55 -19.43
C THR A 625 13.25 27.77 -19.27
N ARG A 626 13.92 27.45 -20.41
CA ARG A 626 15.24 26.82 -20.36
C ARG A 626 16.23 27.80 -19.73
N LYS A 627 16.89 27.36 -18.66
CA LYS A 627 17.87 28.16 -17.91
C LYS A 627 19.16 27.39 -17.81
N LYS A 628 20.26 28.11 -17.72
CA LYS A 628 21.54 27.53 -17.33
C LYS A 628 21.59 27.27 -15.82
N VAL A 629 22.41 26.32 -15.40
CA VAL A 629 22.55 25.87 -14.02
C VAL A 629 23.98 26.12 -13.58
N PRO A 630 24.22 26.86 -12.48
CA PRO A 630 25.57 27.02 -11.93
C PRO A 630 26.04 25.70 -11.30
N VAL A 631 27.26 25.29 -11.58
CA VAL A 631 27.88 24.07 -11.08
C VAL A 631 29.08 24.36 -10.17
N VAL A 632 29.41 23.42 -9.27
CA VAL A 632 30.52 23.61 -8.32
C VAL A 632 31.89 23.33 -8.93
N GLY A 633 31.93 22.72 -10.13
CA GLY A 633 33.17 22.54 -10.91
C GLY A 633 34.24 21.71 -10.23
N GLU A 634 35.52 21.93 -10.62
CA GLU A 634 36.63 21.11 -10.18
C GLU A 634 36.86 21.18 -8.68
N THR A 635 36.73 22.34 -8.07
CA THR A 635 36.87 22.52 -6.61
C THR A 635 35.79 21.73 -5.85
N GLY A 636 34.54 21.83 -6.29
CA GLY A 636 33.47 21.09 -5.68
C GLY A 636 33.57 19.57 -5.88
N TYR A 637 34.04 19.16 -7.06
CA TYR A 637 34.33 17.75 -7.32
C TYR A 637 35.38 17.19 -6.32
N ALA A 638 36.47 17.90 -6.09
CA ALA A 638 37.51 17.49 -5.11
C ALA A 638 36.91 17.32 -3.70
N MET A 639 36.00 18.19 -3.28
CA MET A 639 35.36 18.09 -1.97
C MET A 639 34.42 16.87 -1.89
N LEU A 640 33.67 16.57 -2.94
CA LEU A 640 32.79 15.38 -3.00
C LEU A 640 33.63 14.09 -2.98
N LEU A 641 34.80 14.09 -3.66
CA LEU A 641 35.76 12.97 -3.62
C LEU A 641 36.31 12.74 -2.21
N LEU A 642 36.64 13.80 -1.49
CA LEU A 642 37.10 13.71 -0.12
C LEU A 642 36.06 13.09 0.80
N ALA A 643 34.78 13.48 0.63
CA ALA A 643 33.68 12.88 1.38
C ALA A 643 33.58 11.38 1.10
N ALA A 644 33.61 10.96 -0.18
CA ALA A 644 33.55 9.54 -0.56
C ALA A 644 34.77 8.76 -0.01
N GLN A 645 35.95 9.36 -0.04
CA GLN A 645 37.18 8.77 0.51
C GLN A 645 37.04 8.55 2.04
N SER A 646 36.57 9.56 2.76
CA SER A 646 36.38 9.46 4.21
C SER A 646 35.38 8.34 4.58
N MET A 647 34.33 8.15 3.81
CA MET A 647 33.37 7.05 4.02
C MET A 647 33.99 5.68 3.74
N PHE A 648 34.88 5.60 2.74
CA PHE A 648 35.59 4.37 2.43
C PHE A 648 36.60 4.01 3.54
N GLU A 649 37.44 4.95 3.98
CA GLU A 649 38.41 4.74 5.05
C GLU A 649 37.71 4.37 6.39
N SER A 650 36.54 4.89 6.63
CA SER A 650 35.72 4.56 7.79
C SER A 650 34.96 3.23 7.67
N GLY A 651 35.11 2.51 6.55
CA GLY A 651 34.50 1.21 6.33
C GLY A 651 32.96 1.23 6.06
N TYR A 652 32.40 2.40 5.79
CA TYR A 652 30.95 2.51 5.50
C TYR A 652 30.57 2.08 4.07
N ILE A 653 31.50 2.21 3.11
CA ILE A 653 31.29 1.86 1.71
C ILE A 653 32.42 0.97 1.18
N SER A 654 32.10 0.13 0.16
CA SER A 654 33.09 -0.70 -0.51
C SER A 654 33.96 0.12 -1.46
N GLN A 655 35.09 -0.49 -1.92
CA GLN A 655 35.94 0.12 -2.94
C GLN A 655 35.13 0.44 -4.23
N TYR A 656 34.16 -0.44 -4.60
CA TYR A 656 33.37 -0.23 -5.78
C TYR A 656 32.31 0.85 -5.56
N ASP A 657 31.70 0.93 -4.37
CA ASP A 657 30.82 2.06 -4.01
C ASP A 657 31.55 3.40 -4.14
N ARG A 658 32.81 3.47 -3.69
CA ARG A 658 33.67 4.67 -3.86
C ARG A 658 33.89 4.98 -5.34
N HIS A 659 34.08 3.97 -6.20
CA HIS A 659 34.22 4.16 -7.64
C HIS A 659 32.94 4.76 -8.27
N ILE A 660 31.77 4.21 -7.93
CA ILE A 660 30.48 4.75 -8.36
C ILE A 660 30.29 6.20 -7.87
N ALA A 661 30.62 6.45 -6.60
CA ALA A 661 30.53 7.79 -6.00
C ALA A 661 31.43 8.81 -6.72
N LYS A 662 32.59 8.42 -7.23
CA LYS A 662 33.46 9.28 -8.05
C LYS A 662 32.77 9.70 -9.35
N LYS A 663 32.09 8.78 -10.04
CA LYS A 663 31.33 9.07 -11.26
C LYS A 663 30.16 10.01 -10.96
N LEU A 664 29.42 9.74 -9.90
CA LEU A 664 28.31 10.59 -9.46
C LEU A 664 28.81 12.01 -9.11
N ALA A 665 29.89 12.11 -8.34
CA ALA A 665 30.50 13.39 -7.97
C ALA A 665 30.89 14.23 -9.19
N TYR A 666 31.43 13.57 -10.23
CA TYR A 666 31.80 14.22 -11.49
C TYR A 666 30.59 14.84 -12.20
N VAL A 667 29.46 14.11 -12.25
CA VAL A 667 28.21 14.59 -12.86
C VAL A 667 27.63 15.78 -12.06
N ILE A 668 27.53 15.65 -10.74
CA ILE A 668 26.98 16.71 -9.86
C ILE A 668 27.83 17.98 -9.94
N ALA A 669 29.14 17.83 -10.04
CA ALA A 669 30.05 18.95 -10.13
C ALA A 669 30.01 19.66 -11.50
N GLY A 670 29.38 19.05 -12.51
CA GLY A 670 29.43 19.56 -13.88
C GLY A 670 30.80 19.35 -14.54
N GLY A 671 31.54 18.31 -14.12
CA GLY A 671 32.88 18.02 -14.61
C GLY A 671 33.95 18.91 -13.98
N LYS A 672 35.03 19.15 -14.74
CA LYS A 672 36.18 19.95 -14.30
C LYS A 672 36.10 21.39 -14.84
N LEU A 673 35.01 22.06 -14.56
CA LEU A 673 34.80 23.47 -14.90
C LEU A 673 35.20 24.36 -13.69
N PRO A 674 35.42 25.67 -13.89
CA PRO A 674 35.52 26.62 -12.79
C PRO A 674 34.25 26.63 -11.92
N TYR A 675 34.39 26.89 -10.65
CA TYR A 675 33.26 27.06 -9.72
C TYR A 675 32.30 28.18 -10.20
N GLY A 676 30.99 27.92 -10.15
CA GLY A 676 29.96 28.86 -10.58
C GLY A 676 29.76 28.94 -12.11
N THR A 677 30.45 28.10 -12.89
CA THR A 677 30.20 28.04 -14.33
C THR A 677 28.75 27.64 -14.59
N GLU A 678 28.06 28.39 -15.44
CA GLU A 678 26.69 28.08 -15.85
C GLU A 678 26.69 27.16 -17.06
N VAL A 679 26.07 26.02 -16.94
CA VAL A 679 25.90 24.99 -17.99
C VAL A 679 24.44 24.79 -18.33
N ASP A 680 24.13 24.35 -19.54
CA ASP A 680 22.78 23.96 -19.94
C ASP A 680 22.42 22.55 -19.43
N GLU A 681 21.12 22.25 -19.49
CA GLU A 681 20.63 20.94 -19.03
C GLU A 681 21.16 19.78 -19.87
N GLN A 682 21.32 19.98 -21.18
CA GLN A 682 21.81 18.93 -22.07
C GLN A 682 23.23 18.52 -21.72
N TYR A 683 24.09 19.48 -21.37
CA TYR A 683 25.46 19.19 -20.89
C TYR A 683 25.47 18.28 -19.68
N LEU A 684 24.60 18.55 -18.68
CA LEU A 684 24.49 17.68 -17.48
C LEU A 684 23.93 16.30 -17.82
N LEU A 685 22.97 16.21 -18.74
CA LEU A 685 22.41 14.94 -19.22
C LEU A 685 23.46 14.12 -19.96
N ASP A 686 24.32 14.76 -20.75
CA ASP A 686 25.41 14.09 -21.47
C ASP A 686 26.45 13.53 -20.49
N LEU A 687 26.83 14.28 -19.45
CA LEU A 687 27.72 13.79 -18.39
C LEU A 687 27.10 12.61 -17.62
N GLU A 688 25.82 12.70 -17.30
CA GLU A 688 25.10 11.63 -16.59
C GLU A 688 25.08 10.35 -17.42
N ARG A 689 24.74 10.46 -18.72
CA ARG A 689 24.71 9.34 -19.67
C ARG A 689 26.08 8.72 -19.88
N GLU A 690 27.13 9.52 -20.08
CA GLU A 690 28.53 9.05 -20.19
C GLU A 690 28.95 8.25 -18.94
N ALA A 691 28.73 8.80 -17.77
CA ALA A 691 29.03 8.15 -16.51
C ALA A 691 28.24 6.85 -16.31
N PHE A 692 26.94 6.85 -16.64
CA PHE A 692 26.08 5.67 -16.61
C PHE A 692 26.61 4.56 -17.53
N LEU A 693 26.90 4.87 -18.79
CA LEU A 693 27.43 3.91 -19.77
C LEU A 693 28.77 3.34 -19.34
N SER A 694 29.63 4.16 -18.75
CA SER A 694 30.92 3.69 -18.24
C SER A 694 30.76 2.69 -17.09
N LEU A 695 29.73 2.83 -16.26
CA LEU A 695 29.46 1.93 -15.12
C LEU A 695 28.77 0.64 -15.57
N ILE A 696 27.80 0.70 -16.48
CA ILE A 696 27.05 -0.49 -16.90
C ILE A 696 27.93 -1.50 -17.66
N ALA A 697 28.97 -1.00 -18.32
CA ALA A 697 29.98 -1.83 -18.99
C ALA A 697 30.88 -2.60 -17.99
N GLU A 698 30.94 -2.20 -16.72
CA GLU A 698 31.82 -2.82 -15.74
C GLU A 698 31.24 -4.13 -15.18
N PRO A 699 32.06 -5.21 -15.09
CA PRO A 699 31.61 -6.50 -14.56
C PRO A 699 30.98 -6.44 -13.17
N LYS A 700 31.46 -5.56 -12.29
CA LYS A 700 30.94 -5.42 -10.92
C LYS A 700 29.53 -4.82 -10.91
N SER A 701 29.21 -3.87 -11.79
CA SER A 701 27.85 -3.37 -11.99
C SER A 701 26.94 -4.46 -12.49
N GLN A 702 27.36 -5.20 -13.52
CA GLN A 702 26.55 -6.32 -14.05
C GLN A 702 26.29 -7.40 -12.99
N GLN A 703 27.26 -7.71 -12.14
CA GLN A 703 27.08 -8.60 -10.99
C GLN A 703 26.02 -8.08 -10.01
N ARG A 704 26.01 -6.78 -9.71
CA ARG A 704 24.99 -6.15 -8.83
C ARG A 704 23.61 -6.22 -9.46
N MET A 705 23.49 -5.93 -10.75
CA MET A 705 22.24 -6.03 -11.50
C MET A 705 21.70 -7.46 -11.50
N GLN A 706 22.55 -8.45 -11.82
CA GLN A 706 22.21 -9.87 -11.78
C GLN A 706 21.76 -10.32 -10.37
N HIS A 707 22.48 -9.89 -9.34
CA HIS A 707 22.14 -10.23 -7.96
C HIS A 707 20.78 -9.64 -7.55
N MET A 708 20.48 -8.40 -7.93
CA MET A 708 19.19 -7.77 -7.70
C MET A 708 18.05 -8.53 -8.37
N LEU A 709 18.21 -8.94 -9.64
CA LEU A 709 17.21 -9.71 -10.37
C LEU A 709 16.94 -11.08 -9.74
N VAL A 710 17.98 -11.75 -9.26
CA VAL A 710 17.87 -13.12 -8.70
C VAL A 710 17.45 -13.11 -7.23
N LYS A 711 18.00 -12.21 -6.42
CA LYS A 711 17.82 -12.20 -4.95
C LYS A 711 16.89 -11.11 -4.43
N GLY A 712 16.55 -10.11 -5.26
CA GLY A 712 15.75 -8.95 -4.83
C GLY A 712 16.42 -8.10 -3.76
N LYS A 713 17.76 -8.11 -3.68
CA LYS A 713 18.56 -7.38 -2.68
C LYS A 713 19.83 -6.81 -3.30
N PRO A 714 20.31 -5.63 -2.85
CA PRO A 714 21.58 -5.09 -3.29
C PRO A 714 22.76 -6.01 -2.94
N LEU A 715 23.73 -6.06 -3.84
CA LEU A 715 25.05 -6.68 -3.61
C LEU A 715 26.07 -5.59 -3.26
N ARG A 716 26.91 -5.83 -2.27
CA ARG A 716 28.09 -5.02 -1.95
C ARG A 716 29.35 -5.81 -2.31
N ASN A 717 29.99 -5.46 -3.43
CA ASN A 717 31.17 -6.15 -3.99
C ASN A 717 32.37 -5.22 -4.14
#